data_d8ba85bef3e70f5931f53d873b2d500d
#
_entry.id   d8ba85bef3e70f5931f53d873b2d500d
#
_cell.length_a   1.000
_cell.length_b   1.000
_cell.length_c   1.000
_cell.angle_alpha   90.00
_cell.angle_beta   90.00
_cell.angle_gamma   90.00
#
_symmetry.space_group_name_H-M   'P 1'
#
loop_
_entity.id
_entity.type
_entity.pdbx_description
1 polymer ?
#
loop_
_entity_poly.entity_id
_entity_poly.type
_entity_poly.pdbx_seq_one_letter_code
_entity_poly.pdbx_strand_id
1 'polypeptide(L)'
;MQAIRPARRHHLEIAVLIGALLCTRVTPAAEPQRERPSPRVQQLLTSMSREEKMAVIRGGREPAEAAQSEAGWTAGVPRLHIPDLRFADGPQGVLVRHVSTGMESTLSLASTFSVTDAEANGALIGRDARALGIDVILQPYINIYRDPGFERAYNTLGEDPVLTGTLAAHIVRGAQSSGVMAQAKHYVAYDGGENALVDGQALREIYAAPFRDVSDAGVASIMCSYNQINGVYSCGNGATLDGILRGEIGFKGFVTSDWGAAHGAEFITQGMDMEQPGTGPGAYFALGKEPDEPPATKEAEDDLQAAMTTGAPEEQRYPLPKYAGPPIPPVPGVSRNLGEALARGTVTDADIDRAAGRVLTQRERFGWLDHAPSHKVVAQDIAGNARIVQRLSERGTVLLKNEGILPFSRADLDSLALIGPGAQQTFAIVTGQEQSFGRADREIGAWQALRAMTHSDGLRLAVADDMTGVPVPPAAFAQLTRALTLRGASAITGAASDINQTIRSHAMLPAGASAKWNGTLLVPADGDYEINMQLLGATGRFWIDGRSIGNMGWWGGHGDIVFANRDNVIPTTDGLDNVRRLVKLTAGPHTLRVEANADSSGAPVQVRLAWVTPPMKERAFAEAVETARSAKAAVVFAWSRNRPWFGLPGEQDRLIEAVAAVNPNTVVVLNTGEAVAMPWLGEVRAVLEMWYTGDEGGWTAANLLIGKANPAGRLPITWPRRLEDGVATDPAHAERASSNTEGKAHYSEGIHVGYRWFDHEKIEPLFPFGFGLSYTTFSYSRLSVHSALDGGLDVTFRVRNMGKRGGDEVVQAYVGAPDPAPEGVQFASRALAAFDRVTIPAGTTRAVTLHVPPQRLRYWSLADSTWHDARAGRSVYVGGSSRDLPLSARFAH
;
A
#
# COMPACT_ATOMS: atom_id res chain seq x y z
N MET A 1 -70.61 -10.19 -80.92
CA MET A 1 -71.74 -9.35 -80.49
C MET A 1 -71.22 -8.48 -79.37
N GLN A 2 -71.29 -7.26 -79.65
CA GLN A 2 -71.30 -6.05 -78.79
C GLN A 2 -70.20 -5.88 -77.80
N ALA A 3 -69.54 -4.84 -77.82
CA ALA A 3 -69.47 -3.41 -78.21
C ALA A 3 -68.77 -2.67 -77.14
N ILE A 4 -67.56 -2.15 -77.44
CA ILE A 4 -67.30 -0.71 -77.66
C ILE A 4 -67.61 0.15 -76.43
N ARG A 5 -66.65 0.84 -75.73
CA ARG A 5 -66.00 2.09 -76.22
C ARG A 5 -64.99 2.61 -75.10
N PRO A 6 -64.15 3.62 -75.40
CA PRO A 6 -62.75 3.68 -74.99
C PRO A 6 -62.54 4.64 -73.81
N ALA A 7 -61.45 4.44 -73.08
CA ALA A 7 -60.98 5.33 -72.03
C ALA A 7 -59.73 6.12 -72.41
N ARG A 8 -59.70 7.33 -72.00
CA ARG A 8 -58.77 8.44 -72.30
C ARG A 8 -57.36 8.11 -71.89
N ARG A 9 -56.45 8.58 -72.82
CA ARG A 9 -55.03 8.77 -72.51
C ARG A 9 -54.82 9.78 -71.39
N HIS A 10 -54.07 9.43 -70.33
CA HIS A 10 -53.39 10.38 -69.48
C HIS A 10 -51.88 10.14 -69.64
N HIS A 11 -51.17 11.20 -69.99
CA HIS A 11 -49.73 11.29 -70.09
C HIS A 11 -49.09 10.93 -68.76
N LEU A 12 -48.21 9.89 -68.74
CA LEU A 12 -47.38 9.59 -67.62
C LEU A 12 -46.04 10.30 -67.85
N GLU A 13 -45.86 11.40 -67.16
CA GLU A 13 -44.55 12.06 -67.07
C GLU A 13 -43.62 11.17 -66.26
N ILE A 14 -42.52 10.69 -66.87
CA ILE A 14 -41.43 9.97 -66.17
C ILE A 14 -40.60 11.00 -65.45
N ALA A 15 -40.82 11.11 -64.12
CA ALA A 15 -39.92 11.80 -63.28
C ALA A 15 -38.70 10.94 -63.01
N VAL A 16 -37.53 11.31 -63.53
CA VAL A 16 -36.24 10.75 -63.28
C VAL A 16 -35.87 11.20 -61.84
N LEU A 17 -36.04 10.35 -60.85
CA LEU A 17 -35.45 10.54 -59.52
C LEU A 17 -33.96 10.28 -59.59
N ILE A 18 -33.17 11.36 -59.62
CA ILE A 18 -31.74 11.36 -59.32
C ILE A 18 -31.63 11.06 -57.82
N GLY A 19 -31.27 9.80 -57.52
CA GLY A 19 -30.91 9.39 -56.14
C GLY A 19 -29.64 10.13 -55.68
N ALA A 20 -29.83 11.18 -54.89
CA ALA A 20 -28.71 11.75 -54.15
C ALA A 20 -28.20 10.73 -53.12
N LEU A 21 -27.07 10.09 -53.38
CA LEU A 21 -26.31 9.38 -52.36
C LEU A 21 -25.94 10.41 -51.28
N LEU A 22 -26.67 10.37 -50.17
CA LEU A 22 -26.23 10.97 -48.93
C LEU A 22 -24.99 10.18 -48.47
N CYS A 23 -23.81 10.63 -48.89
CA CYS A 23 -22.59 10.34 -48.16
C CYS A 23 -22.76 10.96 -46.77
N THR A 24 -23.19 10.18 -45.81
CA THR A 24 -23.00 10.50 -44.40
C THR A 24 -21.49 10.67 -44.21
N ARG A 25 -21.04 11.91 -44.16
CA ARG A 25 -19.72 12.24 -43.63
C ARG A 25 -19.72 11.69 -42.22
N VAL A 26 -18.95 10.61 -42.01
CA VAL A 26 -18.48 10.24 -40.66
C VAL A 26 -17.70 11.46 -40.21
N THR A 27 -18.31 12.28 -39.37
CA THR A 27 -17.58 13.31 -38.64
C THR A 27 -16.50 12.57 -37.88
N PRO A 28 -15.21 12.89 -38.05
CA PRO A 28 -14.19 12.37 -37.18
C PRO A 28 -14.65 12.68 -35.76
N ALA A 29 -14.50 11.70 -34.86
CA ALA A 29 -14.75 11.88 -33.42
C ALA A 29 -14.09 13.22 -33.07
N ALA A 30 -14.85 14.11 -32.43
CA ALA A 30 -14.29 15.39 -31.97
C ALA A 30 -13.04 15.10 -31.19
N GLU A 31 -11.89 15.66 -31.61
CA GLU A 31 -10.69 15.62 -30.77
C GLU A 31 -11.10 15.98 -29.34
N PRO A 32 -10.70 15.17 -28.34
CA PRO A 32 -11.03 15.49 -26.96
C PRO A 32 -10.60 16.93 -26.73
N GLN A 33 -11.52 17.77 -26.28
CA GLN A 33 -11.23 19.18 -26.03
C GLN A 33 -10.10 19.22 -25.00
N ARG A 34 -8.86 19.41 -25.49
CA ARG A 34 -7.69 19.59 -24.64
C ARG A 34 -7.99 20.78 -23.76
N GLU A 35 -8.07 20.57 -22.47
CA GLU A 35 -8.36 21.62 -21.50
C GLU A 35 -7.29 22.71 -21.66
N ARG A 36 -7.73 23.90 -22.07
CA ARG A 36 -6.81 25.03 -22.21
C ARG A 36 -6.50 25.57 -20.83
N PRO A 37 -5.23 25.82 -20.49
CA PRO A 37 -4.88 26.48 -19.25
C PRO A 37 -5.66 27.79 -19.10
N SER A 38 -5.93 28.19 -17.86
CA SER A 38 -6.57 29.49 -17.60
C SER A 38 -5.78 30.65 -18.23
N PRO A 39 -6.40 31.82 -18.48
CA PRO A 39 -5.67 32.98 -18.98
C PRO A 39 -4.47 33.36 -18.11
N ARG A 40 -4.57 33.16 -16.80
CA ARG A 40 -3.50 33.40 -15.84
C ARG A 40 -2.34 32.45 -16.04
N VAL A 41 -2.60 31.15 -16.14
CA VAL A 41 -1.56 30.14 -16.39
C VAL A 41 -0.91 30.36 -17.75
N GLN A 42 -1.67 30.75 -18.78
CA GLN A 42 -1.12 31.13 -20.08
C GLN A 42 -0.17 32.32 -20.00
N GLN A 43 -0.55 33.34 -19.24
CA GLN A 43 0.31 34.52 -19.00
C GLN A 43 1.60 34.14 -18.27
N LEU A 44 1.53 33.28 -17.25
CA LEU A 44 2.71 32.76 -16.55
C LEU A 44 3.63 32.01 -17.52
N LEU A 45 3.11 31.08 -18.32
CA LEU A 45 3.88 30.34 -19.31
C LEU A 45 4.58 31.24 -20.31
N THR A 46 3.92 32.32 -20.74
CA THR A 46 4.51 33.32 -21.63
C THR A 46 5.62 34.12 -20.95
N SER A 47 5.52 34.35 -19.63
CA SER A 47 6.47 35.13 -18.85
C SER A 47 7.67 34.29 -18.35
N MET A 48 7.58 32.97 -18.35
CA MET A 48 8.63 32.06 -17.91
C MET A 48 9.66 31.83 -19.01
N SER A 49 10.94 31.76 -18.60
CA SER A 49 11.99 31.21 -19.46
C SER A 49 11.82 29.69 -19.63
N ARG A 50 12.53 29.11 -20.59
CA ARG A 50 12.53 27.65 -20.77
C ARG A 50 13.07 26.94 -19.52
N GLU A 51 14.14 27.46 -18.93
CA GLU A 51 14.76 26.94 -17.70
C GLU A 51 13.78 26.94 -16.54
N GLU A 52 12.98 27.99 -16.39
CA GLU A 52 11.97 28.10 -15.35
C GLU A 52 10.80 27.11 -15.56
N LYS A 53 10.37 26.92 -16.80
CA LYS A 53 9.37 25.88 -17.12
C LYS A 53 9.91 24.49 -16.79
N MET A 54 11.18 24.24 -17.11
CA MET A 54 11.84 22.98 -16.77
C MET A 54 11.91 22.76 -15.25
N ALA A 55 12.22 23.80 -14.48
CA ALA A 55 12.33 23.71 -13.03
C ALA A 55 11.03 23.27 -12.36
N VAL A 56 9.86 23.60 -12.91
CA VAL A 56 8.56 23.22 -12.35
C VAL A 56 8.06 21.83 -12.79
N ILE A 57 8.71 21.22 -13.78
CA ILE A 57 8.35 19.87 -14.29
C ILE A 57 9.42 18.80 -14.04
N ARG A 58 10.45 19.15 -13.29
CA ARG A 58 11.55 18.25 -12.95
C ARG A 58 11.83 18.31 -11.46
N GLY A 59 12.06 17.16 -10.85
CA GLY A 59 12.60 17.08 -9.51
C GLY A 59 14.01 17.69 -9.42
N GLY A 60 14.38 18.09 -8.23
CA GLY A 60 15.67 18.72 -7.95
C GLY A 60 16.14 18.40 -6.54
N ARG A 61 17.35 18.85 -6.21
CA ARG A 61 17.85 18.78 -4.83
C ARG A 61 17.26 19.94 -4.02
N GLU A 62 16.59 19.58 -2.95
CA GLU A 62 16.14 20.57 -1.98
C GLU A 62 17.34 21.26 -1.33
N PRO A 63 17.25 22.57 -1.01
CA PRO A 63 18.26 23.24 -0.20
C PRO A 63 18.47 22.52 1.14
N ALA A 64 19.72 22.25 1.51
CA ALA A 64 20.05 21.41 2.66
C ALA A 64 19.47 21.93 4.00
N GLU A 65 19.34 23.25 4.13
CA GLU A 65 18.73 23.90 5.29
C GLU A 65 17.22 23.73 5.40
N ALA A 66 16.55 23.37 4.29
CA ALA A 66 15.11 23.19 4.20
C ALA A 66 14.72 21.71 4.15
N ALA A 67 15.67 20.82 3.87
CA ALA A 67 15.46 19.40 3.66
C ALA A 67 14.88 18.72 4.90
N GLN A 68 13.77 17.99 4.69
CA GLN A 68 13.07 17.21 5.72
C GLN A 68 13.12 15.69 5.47
N SER A 69 14.00 15.27 4.56
CA SER A 69 14.07 13.90 4.08
C SER A 69 12.76 13.44 3.42
N GLU A 70 12.06 14.34 2.77
CA GLU A 70 10.89 14.05 1.96
C GLU A 70 11.25 13.27 0.70
N ALA A 71 10.26 12.66 0.07
CA ALA A 71 10.45 11.81 -1.10
C ALA A 71 10.96 12.59 -2.32
N GLY A 72 10.55 13.86 -2.49
CA GLY A 72 10.97 14.66 -3.63
C GLY A 72 10.67 16.16 -3.48
N TRP A 73 11.30 16.95 -4.33
CA TRP A 73 11.16 18.40 -4.37
C TRP A 73 11.22 18.90 -5.81
N THR A 74 10.43 19.93 -6.14
CA THR A 74 10.58 20.67 -7.40
C THR A 74 10.74 22.15 -7.12
N ALA A 75 11.60 22.83 -7.87
CA ALA A 75 11.81 24.24 -7.70
C ALA A 75 10.57 25.07 -8.08
N GLY A 76 10.37 26.19 -7.40
CA GLY A 76 9.46 27.25 -7.79
C GLY A 76 10.11 28.26 -8.73
N VAL A 77 9.34 29.32 -9.05
CA VAL A 77 9.85 30.49 -9.78
C VAL A 77 9.59 31.75 -8.95
N PRO A 78 10.50 32.10 -8.04
CA PRO A 78 10.26 33.15 -7.03
C PRO A 78 9.89 34.54 -7.64
N ARG A 79 10.49 34.94 -8.77
CA ARG A 79 10.17 36.21 -9.44
C ARG A 79 8.75 36.28 -9.99
N LEU A 80 8.08 35.13 -10.18
CA LEU A 80 6.68 35.01 -10.61
C LEU A 80 5.77 34.56 -9.48
N HIS A 81 6.26 34.52 -8.26
CA HIS A 81 5.53 34.04 -7.07
C HIS A 81 4.99 32.58 -7.21
N ILE A 82 5.69 31.75 -7.97
CA ILE A 82 5.37 30.31 -8.09
C ILE A 82 6.17 29.58 -7.00
N PRO A 83 5.51 28.94 -6.02
CA PRO A 83 6.21 28.22 -4.95
C PRO A 83 6.88 26.94 -5.45
N ASP A 84 7.85 26.42 -4.72
CA ASP A 84 8.32 25.04 -4.82
C ASP A 84 7.23 24.03 -4.40
N LEU A 85 7.44 22.74 -4.69
CA LEU A 85 6.60 21.63 -4.20
C LEU A 85 7.45 20.61 -3.46
N ARG A 86 6.89 20.11 -2.36
CA ARG A 86 7.46 19.06 -1.53
C ARG A 86 6.58 17.84 -1.56
N PHE A 87 7.17 16.68 -1.79
CA PHE A 87 6.50 15.39 -1.95
C PHE A 87 6.88 14.45 -0.81
N ALA A 88 5.91 13.76 -0.22
CA ALA A 88 6.20 12.71 0.76
C ALA A 88 5.35 11.47 0.49
N ASP A 89 5.92 10.28 0.79
CA ASP A 89 5.15 9.05 0.83
C ASP A 89 4.14 9.08 1.97
N GLY A 90 3.04 8.35 1.83
CA GLY A 90 1.93 8.53 2.71
C GLY A 90 0.88 7.46 2.94
N PRO A 91 0.90 6.25 2.33
CA PRO A 91 -0.20 5.30 2.55
C PRO A 91 -0.41 4.90 4.02
N GLN A 92 0.66 4.83 4.83
CA GLN A 92 0.60 4.54 6.26
C GLN A 92 1.00 5.72 7.16
N GLY A 93 0.83 6.95 6.68
CA GLY A 93 1.24 8.17 7.34
C GLY A 93 2.31 8.92 6.55
N VAL A 94 2.58 10.14 6.94
CA VAL A 94 3.52 11.02 6.21
C VAL A 94 4.95 10.63 6.51
N LEU A 95 5.72 10.25 5.51
CA LEU A 95 7.10 9.81 5.66
C LEU A 95 8.06 11.00 5.47
N VAL A 96 8.49 11.57 6.57
CA VAL A 96 9.48 12.64 6.65
C VAL A 96 10.32 12.49 7.92
N ARG A 97 11.37 13.29 8.09
CA ARG A 97 12.25 13.29 9.27
C ARG A 97 11.55 13.57 10.62
N HIS A 98 10.35 14.09 10.59
CA HIS A 98 9.56 14.39 11.79
C HIS A 98 8.59 13.26 12.12
N VAL A 99 8.26 13.12 13.41
CA VAL A 99 7.23 12.18 13.85
C VAL A 99 5.91 12.53 13.18
N SER A 100 5.27 11.56 12.59
CA SER A 100 3.93 11.62 12.01
C SER A 100 3.03 10.56 12.66
N THR A 101 1.75 10.57 12.33
CA THR A 101 0.82 9.56 12.80
C THR A 101 1.03 8.26 12.03
N GLY A 102 1.32 7.16 12.72
CA GLY A 102 1.35 5.81 12.13
C GLY A 102 -0.06 5.30 11.86
N MET A 103 -0.40 5.19 10.58
CA MET A 103 -1.70 4.73 10.13
C MET A 103 -1.75 3.22 9.95
N GLU A 104 -2.95 2.68 9.95
CA GLU A 104 -3.18 1.29 9.54
C GLU A 104 -2.79 1.05 8.07
N SER A 105 -2.51 -0.20 7.71
CA SER A 105 -2.28 -0.57 6.31
C SER A 105 -3.52 -0.31 5.44
N THR A 106 -3.31 -0.10 4.16
CA THR A 106 -4.42 0.14 3.22
C THR A 106 -5.34 -1.06 3.08
N LEU A 107 -4.85 -2.30 3.27
CA LEU A 107 -5.73 -3.48 3.38
C LEU A 107 -6.64 -3.42 4.61
N SER A 108 -6.12 -2.96 5.77
CA SER A 108 -6.95 -2.72 6.96
C SER A 108 -8.03 -1.68 6.68
N LEU A 109 -7.66 -0.57 6.07
CA LEU A 109 -8.62 0.45 5.65
C LEU A 109 -9.66 -0.11 4.67
N ALA A 110 -9.23 -0.87 3.67
CA ALA A 110 -10.12 -1.49 2.69
C ALA A 110 -11.11 -2.46 3.35
N SER A 111 -10.67 -3.18 4.39
CA SER A 111 -11.51 -4.08 5.18
C SER A 111 -12.68 -3.37 5.88
N THR A 112 -12.62 -2.06 6.02
CA THR A 112 -13.74 -1.28 6.56
C THR A 112 -14.96 -1.26 5.61
N PHE A 113 -14.75 -1.36 4.28
CA PHE A 113 -15.78 -1.14 3.26
C PHE A 113 -16.58 0.14 3.53
N SER A 114 -15.90 1.21 3.92
CA SER A 114 -16.52 2.44 4.41
C SER A 114 -15.92 3.67 3.73
N VAL A 115 -16.72 4.33 2.91
CA VAL A 115 -16.32 5.58 2.25
C VAL A 115 -16.03 6.70 3.25
N THR A 116 -16.74 6.72 4.38
CA THR A 116 -16.50 7.70 5.46
C THR A 116 -15.18 7.46 6.17
N ASP A 117 -14.77 6.21 6.36
CA ASP A 117 -13.50 5.86 6.97
C ASP A 117 -12.34 6.15 6.01
N ALA A 118 -12.51 5.87 4.72
CA ALA A 118 -11.55 6.21 3.68
C ALA A 118 -11.31 7.74 3.59
N GLU A 119 -12.38 8.54 3.65
CA GLU A 119 -12.27 9.99 3.66
C GLU A 119 -11.61 10.52 4.94
N ALA A 120 -11.92 9.91 6.10
CA ALA A 120 -11.28 10.26 7.38
C ALA A 120 -9.78 9.94 7.40
N ASN A 121 -9.37 8.78 6.82
CA ASN A 121 -7.97 8.41 6.63
C ASN A 121 -7.24 9.46 5.77
N GLY A 122 -7.78 9.75 4.58
CA GLY A 122 -7.21 10.76 3.69
C GLY A 122 -7.10 12.13 4.36
N ALA A 123 -8.14 12.56 5.07
CA ALA A 123 -8.16 13.86 5.76
C ALA A 123 -7.15 13.93 6.91
N LEU A 124 -6.91 12.84 7.63
CA LEU A 124 -5.88 12.79 8.68
C LEU A 124 -4.50 12.93 8.06
N ILE A 125 -4.16 12.12 7.08
CA ILE A 125 -2.86 12.15 6.40
C ILE A 125 -2.64 13.53 5.74
N GLY A 126 -3.68 14.09 5.11
CA GLY A 126 -3.59 15.43 4.53
C GLY A 126 -3.32 16.53 5.55
N ARG A 127 -3.93 16.48 6.74
CA ARG A 127 -3.62 17.42 7.84
C ARG A 127 -2.20 17.26 8.36
N ASP A 128 -1.74 16.02 8.55
CA ASP A 128 -0.38 15.76 9.00
C ASP A 128 0.64 16.23 7.95
N ALA A 129 0.41 15.94 6.67
CA ALA A 129 1.23 16.43 5.57
C ALA A 129 1.30 17.97 5.58
N ARG A 130 0.16 18.64 5.74
CA ARG A 130 0.11 20.10 5.83
C ARG A 130 0.86 20.64 7.05
N ALA A 131 0.72 19.97 8.20
CA ALA A 131 1.42 20.35 9.43
C ALA A 131 2.94 20.15 9.33
N LEU A 132 3.37 19.21 8.51
CA LEU A 132 4.78 18.88 8.25
C LEU A 132 5.36 19.64 7.05
N GLY A 133 4.59 20.54 6.42
CA GLY A 133 5.04 21.37 5.32
C GLY A 133 5.13 20.64 3.97
N ILE A 134 4.39 19.56 3.79
CA ILE A 134 4.29 18.79 2.55
C ILE A 134 3.13 19.29 1.70
N ASP A 135 3.34 19.37 0.40
CA ASP A 135 2.38 19.89 -0.58
C ASP A 135 1.69 18.77 -1.36
N VAL A 136 2.42 17.70 -1.68
CA VAL A 136 1.94 16.55 -2.44
C VAL A 136 2.17 15.28 -1.65
N ILE A 137 1.09 14.55 -1.37
CA ILE A 137 1.16 13.26 -0.70
C ILE A 137 0.99 12.13 -1.73
N LEU A 138 1.95 11.19 -1.76
CA LEU A 138 2.06 10.12 -2.74
C LEU A 138 1.10 8.97 -2.40
N GLN A 139 -0.19 9.27 -2.40
CA GLN A 139 -1.29 8.34 -2.13
C GLN A 139 -2.58 8.78 -2.87
N PRO A 140 -3.58 7.88 -3.03
CA PRO A 140 -3.65 6.48 -2.61
C PRO A 140 -2.86 5.53 -3.52
N TYR A 141 -2.49 4.37 -2.95
CA TYR A 141 -1.96 3.22 -3.70
C TYR A 141 -3.15 2.39 -4.20
N ILE A 142 -3.35 2.30 -5.51
CA ILE A 142 -4.58 1.73 -6.11
C ILE A 142 -4.32 0.64 -7.16
N ASN A 143 -3.15 0.00 -7.09
CA ASN A 143 -2.93 -1.22 -7.86
C ASN A 143 -3.79 -2.36 -7.31
N ILE A 144 -4.25 -3.23 -8.18
CA ILE A 144 -5.10 -4.37 -7.81
C ILE A 144 -4.23 -5.47 -7.20
N TYR A 145 -4.67 -6.03 -6.08
CA TYR A 145 -4.05 -7.22 -5.48
C TYR A 145 -4.28 -8.43 -6.40
N ARG A 146 -3.27 -8.79 -7.15
CA ARG A 146 -3.30 -9.89 -8.13
C ARG A 146 -2.33 -11.00 -7.77
N ASP A 147 -1.10 -10.64 -7.47
CA ASP A 147 -0.01 -11.56 -7.14
C ASP A 147 0.34 -11.42 -5.65
N PRO A 148 0.07 -12.44 -4.80
CA PRO A 148 0.52 -12.43 -3.41
C PRO A 148 2.05 -12.39 -3.27
N GLY A 149 2.78 -12.72 -4.37
CA GLY A 149 4.22 -12.54 -4.47
C GLY A 149 4.69 -11.09 -4.51
N PHE A 150 3.82 -10.13 -4.69
CA PHE A 150 4.20 -8.73 -4.73
C PHE A 150 4.41 -8.15 -3.33
N GLU A 151 5.63 -7.67 -3.07
CA GLU A 151 6.05 -7.20 -1.74
C GLU A 151 5.27 -6.01 -1.17
N ARG A 152 4.47 -5.32 -1.99
CA ARG A 152 3.65 -4.17 -1.61
C ARG A 152 2.15 -4.49 -1.58
N ALA A 153 1.79 -5.77 -1.48
CA ALA A 153 0.40 -6.22 -1.42
C ALA A 153 -0.40 -5.51 -0.31
N TYR A 154 0.20 -5.32 0.87
CA TYR A 154 -0.39 -4.63 2.02
C TYR A 154 -0.77 -3.16 1.76
N ASN A 155 -0.14 -2.53 0.74
CA ASN A 155 -0.42 -1.15 0.34
C ASN A 155 -1.63 -1.03 -0.59
N THR A 156 -2.13 -2.15 -1.13
CA THR A 156 -3.29 -2.16 -2.03
C THR A 156 -4.59 -1.95 -1.25
N LEU A 157 -5.65 -1.57 -1.95
CA LEU A 157 -7.02 -1.55 -1.42
C LEU A 157 -7.79 -2.85 -1.76
N GLY A 158 -7.07 -3.92 -2.10
CA GLY A 158 -7.59 -5.25 -2.37
C GLY A 158 -7.67 -5.63 -3.84
N GLU A 159 -8.41 -6.70 -4.11
CA GLU A 159 -8.46 -7.36 -5.41
C GLU A 159 -9.61 -6.87 -6.33
N ASP A 160 -10.51 -6.05 -5.80
CA ASP A 160 -11.70 -5.62 -6.54
C ASP A 160 -11.60 -4.15 -6.99
N PRO A 161 -11.76 -3.87 -8.30
CA PRO A 161 -11.62 -2.51 -8.83
C PRO A 161 -12.71 -1.54 -8.34
N VAL A 162 -13.89 -2.04 -7.96
CA VAL A 162 -14.99 -1.20 -7.44
C VAL A 162 -14.69 -0.78 -6.00
N LEU A 163 -14.25 -1.74 -5.16
CA LEU A 163 -13.83 -1.44 -3.80
C LEU A 163 -12.66 -0.46 -3.80
N THR A 164 -11.61 -0.79 -4.57
CA THR A 164 -10.39 0.03 -4.67
C THR A 164 -10.70 1.44 -5.16
N GLY A 165 -11.39 1.59 -6.28
CA GLY A 165 -11.68 2.89 -6.87
C GLY A 165 -12.59 3.76 -5.98
N THR A 166 -13.62 3.15 -5.40
CA THR A 166 -14.57 3.86 -4.53
C THR A 166 -13.87 4.40 -3.28
N LEU A 167 -13.09 3.57 -2.58
CA LEU A 167 -12.38 4.01 -1.37
C LEU A 167 -11.28 5.03 -1.71
N ALA A 168 -10.53 4.79 -2.78
CA ALA A 168 -9.48 5.70 -3.25
C ALA A 168 -10.01 7.09 -3.58
N ALA A 169 -11.17 7.19 -4.22
CA ALA A 169 -11.83 8.46 -4.50
C ALA A 169 -12.12 9.26 -3.22
N HIS A 170 -12.51 8.59 -2.14
CA HIS A 170 -12.75 9.21 -0.85
C HIS A 170 -11.45 9.57 -0.12
N ILE A 171 -10.40 8.75 -0.20
CA ILE A 171 -9.05 9.11 0.29
C ILE A 171 -8.58 10.40 -0.38
N VAL A 172 -8.72 10.50 -1.71
CA VAL A 172 -8.36 11.72 -2.46
C VAL A 172 -9.14 12.94 -1.97
N ARG A 173 -10.47 12.83 -1.81
CA ARG A 173 -11.30 13.94 -1.30
C ARG A 173 -10.84 14.37 0.10
N GLY A 174 -10.61 13.39 0.98
CA GLY A 174 -10.12 13.64 2.33
C GLY A 174 -8.78 14.37 2.35
N ALA A 175 -7.78 13.85 1.66
CA ALA A 175 -6.45 14.45 1.59
C ALA A 175 -6.49 15.88 1.01
N GLN A 176 -7.17 16.05 -0.11
CA GLN A 176 -7.25 17.36 -0.79
C GLN A 176 -8.08 18.40 -0.03
N SER A 177 -9.02 17.98 0.83
CA SER A 177 -9.76 18.90 1.72
C SER A 177 -8.85 19.64 2.70
N SER A 178 -7.66 19.11 2.97
CA SER A 178 -6.63 19.73 3.83
C SER A 178 -5.71 20.69 3.07
N GLY A 179 -5.95 20.93 1.78
CA GLY A 179 -5.13 21.80 0.94
C GLY A 179 -3.80 21.15 0.54
N VAL A 180 -3.72 19.83 0.48
CA VAL A 180 -2.58 19.03 0.01
C VAL A 180 -3.01 18.30 -1.27
N MET A 181 -2.17 18.26 -2.29
CA MET A 181 -2.44 17.48 -3.49
C MET A 181 -2.28 15.99 -3.20
N ALA A 182 -3.27 15.19 -3.60
CA ALA A 182 -3.12 13.74 -3.62
C ALA A 182 -2.54 13.29 -4.97
N GLN A 183 -1.71 12.26 -4.92
CA GLN A 183 -1.12 11.62 -6.10
C GLN A 183 -1.41 10.13 -6.09
N ALA A 184 -2.39 9.70 -6.89
CA ALA A 184 -2.74 8.28 -6.99
C ALA A 184 -1.64 7.51 -7.74
N LYS A 185 -1.31 6.29 -7.26
CA LYS A 185 -0.22 5.46 -7.81
C LYS A 185 -0.55 3.97 -7.78
N HIS A 186 0.06 3.17 -8.66
CA HIS A 186 0.90 3.50 -9.79
C HIS A 186 0.17 3.15 -11.09
N TYR A 187 0.10 4.05 -12.03
CA TYR A 187 -0.61 3.86 -13.29
C TYR A 187 0.32 3.16 -14.29
N VAL A 188 0.09 1.93 -14.76
CA VAL A 188 -1.05 1.04 -14.57
C VAL A 188 -0.58 -0.42 -14.57
N ALA A 189 -1.40 -1.34 -14.03
CA ALA A 189 -1.13 -2.79 -14.00
C ALA A 189 0.26 -3.13 -13.43
N TYR A 190 0.56 -2.63 -12.23
CA TYR A 190 1.83 -2.79 -11.55
C TYR A 190 1.67 -3.73 -10.34
N ASP A 191 2.26 -4.93 -10.46
CA ASP A 191 2.27 -5.97 -9.42
C ASP A 191 3.68 -6.56 -9.20
N GLY A 192 4.73 -5.77 -9.53
CA GLY A 192 6.15 -6.13 -9.34
C GLY A 192 6.84 -6.71 -10.56
N GLY A 193 6.13 -7.09 -11.62
CA GLY A 193 6.72 -7.59 -12.87
C GLY A 193 7.32 -6.46 -13.71
N GLU A 194 8.32 -6.80 -14.55
CA GLU A 194 8.95 -5.82 -15.45
C GLU A 194 8.04 -5.43 -16.62
N ASN A 195 7.21 -6.36 -17.12
CA ASN A 195 6.32 -6.14 -18.26
C ASN A 195 5.00 -6.89 -18.08
N ALA A 196 3.90 -6.16 -17.95
CA ALA A 196 2.56 -6.70 -17.91
C ALA A 196 2.01 -6.86 -19.34
N LEU A 197 1.78 -8.09 -19.75
CA LEU A 197 1.11 -8.41 -21.02
C LEU A 197 -0.38 -8.59 -20.75
N VAL A 198 -1.17 -7.56 -21.00
CA VAL A 198 -2.58 -7.45 -20.61
C VAL A 198 -3.45 -7.09 -21.79
N ASP A 199 -4.60 -7.75 -21.94
CA ASP A 199 -5.56 -7.43 -22.99
C ASP A 199 -6.32 -6.11 -22.71
N GLY A 200 -6.99 -5.58 -23.76
CA GLY A 200 -7.64 -4.29 -23.69
C GLY A 200 -8.87 -4.26 -22.79
N GLN A 201 -9.57 -5.39 -22.57
CA GLN A 201 -10.71 -5.49 -21.68
C GLN A 201 -10.25 -5.48 -20.22
N ALA A 202 -9.32 -6.37 -19.84
CA ALA A 202 -8.77 -6.45 -18.50
C ALA A 202 -8.09 -5.15 -18.09
N LEU A 203 -7.31 -4.54 -19.00
CA LEU A 203 -6.65 -3.26 -18.74
C LEU A 203 -7.65 -2.16 -18.33
N ARG A 204 -8.82 -2.08 -18.98
CA ARG A 204 -9.82 -1.01 -18.74
C ARG A 204 -10.78 -1.33 -17.60
N GLU A 205 -11.23 -2.59 -17.51
CA GLU A 205 -12.27 -2.97 -16.54
C GLU A 205 -11.71 -3.27 -15.16
N ILE A 206 -10.44 -3.70 -15.08
CA ILE A 206 -9.78 -4.09 -13.83
C ILE A 206 -8.73 -3.06 -13.43
N TYR A 207 -7.69 -2.86 -14.25
CA TYR A 207 -6.49 -2.14 -13.80
C TYR A 207 -6.59 -0.61 -13.94
N ALA A 208 -7.26 -0.10 -14.97
CA ALA A 208 -7.48 1.34 -15.15
C ALA A 208 -8.76 1.85 -14.48
N ALA A 209 -9.69 0.97 -14.11
CA ALA A 209 -10.98 1.34 -13.52
C ALA A 209 -10.84 2.17 -12.23
N PRO A 210 -9.95 1.85 -11.25
CA PRO A 210 -9.78 2.66 -10.05
C PRO A 210 -9.29 4.08 -10.35
N PHE A 211 -8.49 4.25 -11.41
CA PHE A 211 -8.00 5.57 -11.83
C PHE A 211 -9.10 6.47 -12.40
N ARG A 212 -10.18 5.90 -12.93
CA ARG A 212 -11.38 6.66 -13.29
C ARG A 212 -12.04 7.26 -12.06
N ASP A 213 -12.25 6.45 -11.02
CA ASP A 213 -12.94 6.90 -9.81
C ASP A 213 -12.16 8.03 -9.09
N VAL A 214 -10.82 7.93 -9.03
CA VAL A 214 -9.99 9.02 -8.47
C VAL A 214 -9.92 10.25 -9.39
N SER A 215 -10.00 10.07 -10.71
CA SER A 215 -10.08 11.18 -11.66
C SER A 215 -11.40 11.94 -11.52
N ASP A 216 -12.51 11.23 -11.37
CA ASP A 216 -13.84 11.82 -11.09
C ASP A 216 -13.87 12.51 -9.72
N ALA A 217 -13.09 12.03 -8.74
CA ALA A 217 -12.87 12.71 -7.46
C ALA A 217 -11.97 13.95 -7.57
N GLY A 218 -11.38 14.20 -8.74
CA GLY A 218 -10.52 15.34 -9.00
C GLY A 218 -9.12 15.21 -8.40
N VAL A 219 -8.50 14.03 -8.47
CA VAL A 219 -7.11 13.84 -8.06
C VAL A 219 -6.17 14.82 -8.78
N ALA A 220 -5.25 15.43 -8.05
CA ALA A 220 -4.38 16.47 -8.61
C ALA A 220 -3.27 15.88 -9.48
N SER A 221 -2.77 14.70 -9.12
CA SER A 221 -1.68 14.04 -9.83
C SER A 221 -1.88 12.53 -9.87
N ILE A 222 -1.27 11.90 -10.87
CA ILE A 222 -1.14 10.45 -11.00
C ILE A 222 0.33 10.14 -11.27
N MET A 223 0.85 9.11 -10.62
CA MET A 223 2.20 8.60 -10.83
C MET A 223 2.16 7.41 -11.79
N CYS A 224 2.90 7.48 -12.90
CA CYS A 224 3.08 6.32 -13.79
C CYS A 224 4.07 5.34 -13.17
N SER A 225 3.92 4.06 -13.48
CA SER A 225 4.64 2.95 -12.85
C SER A 225 5.97 2.60 -13.52
N TYR A 226 6.77 1.77 -12.85
CA TYR A 226 8.07 1.30 -13.36
C TYR A 226 7.96 0.34 -14.53
N ASN A 227 6.93 -0.52 -14.54
CA ASN A 227 6.81 -1.62 -15.50
C ASN A 227 6.48 -1.16 -16.91
N GLN A 228 6.67 -2.04 -17.84
CA GLN A 228 6.13 -1.94 -19.19
C GLN A 228 4.68 -2.46 -19.23
N ILE A 229 3.90 -1.92 -20.14
CA ILE A 229 2.58 -2.42 -20.53
C ILE A 229 2.66 -2.83 -22.00
N ASN A 230 2.52 -4.12 -22.25
CA ASN A 230 2.64 -4.69 -23.60
C ASN A 230 3.93 -4.27 -24.33
N GLY A 231 5.05 -4.24 -23.59
CA GLY A 231 6.37 -3.92 -24.11
C GLY A 231 6.74 -2.43 -24.14
N VAL A 232 5.86 -1.53 -23.67
CA VAL A 232 6.13 -0.08 -23.63
C VAL A 232 6.12 0.40 -22.18
N TYR A 233 7.19 1.08 -21.74
CA TYR A 233 7.27 1.65 -20.40
C TYR A 233 6.08 2.52 -20.08
N SER A 234 5.45 2.28 -18.92
CA SER A 234 4.21 2.95 -18.50
C SER A 234 4.31 4.48 -18.59
N CYS A 235 5.42 5.07 -18.15
CA CYS A 235 5.66 6.51 -18.21
C CYS A 235 5.89 7.06 -19.63
N GLY A 236 6.20 6.20 -20.61
CA GLY A 236 6.36 6.56 -22.02
C GLY A 236 5.26 6.00 -22.94
N ASN A 237 4.15 5.53 -22.37
CA ASN A 237 3.09 4.85 -23.11
C ASN A 237 1.93 5.80 -23.44
N GLY A 238 2.00 6.46 -24.60
CA GLY A 238 0.94 7.37 -25.04
C GLY A 238 -0.43 6.72 -25.20
N ALA A 239 -0.48 5.41 -25.53
CA ALA A 239 -1.76 4.71 -25.63
C ALA A 239 -2.47 4.60 -24.26
N THR A 240 -1.72 4.42 -23.17
CA THR A 240 -2.29 4.38 -21.82
C THR A 240 -2.45 5.78 -21.21
N LEU A 241 -1.45 6.67 -21.35
CA LEU A 241 -1.46 8.00 -20.74
C LEU A 241 -2.39 8.98 -21.47
N ASP A 242 -2.20 9.17 -22.77
CA ASP A 242 -3.05 10.10 -23.54
C ASP A 242 -4.34 9.41 -24.02
N GLY A 243 -4.27 8.14 -24.44
CA GLY A 243 -5.44 7.41 -24.93
C GLY A 243 -6.43 7.07 -23.80
N ILE A 244 -6.04 6.22 -22.88
CA ILE A 244 -6.96 5.74 -21.83
C ILE A 244 -7.13 6.78 -20.72
N LEU A 245 -6.03 7.24 -20.08
CA LEU A 245 -6.13 8.08 -18.90
C LEU A 245 -6.73 9.46 -19.22
N ARG A 246 -6.25 10.12 -20.27
CA ARG A 246 -6.78 11.45 -20.64
C ARG A 246 -7.95 11.40 -21.59
N GLY A 247 -7.90 10.51 -22.59
CA GLY A 247 -8.93 10.43 -23.63
C GLY A 247 -10.23 9.75 -23.16
N GLU A 248 -10.14 8.57 -22.55
CA GLU A 248 -11.32 7.79 -22.15
C GLU A 248 -11.77 8.10 -20.71
N ILE A 249 -10.82 8.27 -19.78
CA ILE A 249 -11.10 8.55 -18.36
C ILE A 249 -11.33 10.05 -18.12
N GLY A 250 -10.62 10.92 -18.86
CA GLY A 250 -10.78 12.37 -18.77
C GLY A 250 -9.96 13.02 -17.65
N PHE A 251 -8.85 12.43 -17.24
CA PHE A 251 -7.97 12.96 -16.21
C PHE A 251 -7.44 14.37 -16.54
N LYS A 252 -7.55 15.29 -15.59
CA LYS A 252 -7.24 16.73 -15.73
C LYS A 252 -5.97 17.18 -15.03
N GLY A 253 -5.37 16.34 -14.19
CA GLY A 253 -4.17 16.66 -13.43
C GLY A 253 -2.88 16.47 -14.23
N PHE A 254 -1.75 16.46 -13.53
CA PHE A 254 -0.44 16.15 -14.12
C PHE A 254 0.00 14.71 -13.79
N VAL A 255 0.81 14.14 -14.69
CA VAL A 255 1.41 12.82 -14.53
C VAL A 255 2.87 12.98 -14.14
N THR A 256 3.27 12.37 -13.01
CA THR A 256 4.69 12.25 -12.64
C THR A 256 5.22 10.87 -13.02
N SER A 257 6.54 10.76 -13.21
CA SER A 257 7.18 9.44 -13.16
C SER A 257 7.22 8.93 -11.72
N ASP A 258 7.21 7.60 -11.54
CA ASP A 258 7.81 7.01 -10.37
C ASP A 258 9.32 7.31 -10.32
N TRP A 259 9.99 7.12 -9.19
CA TRP A 259 11.37 7.57 -8.96
C TRP A 259 12.37 6.83 -9.85
N GLY A 260 12.79 7.51 -10.92
CA GLY A 260 13.66 6.94 -11.95
C GLY A 260 12.94 6.11 -13.03
N ALA A 261 11.61 6.14 -13.09
CA ALA A 261 10.84 5.44 -14.13
C ALA A 261 10.80 6.15 -15.50
N ALA A 262 11.40 7.32 -15.62
CA ALA A 262 11.65 7.95 -16.91
C ALA A 262 12.84 7.26 -17.60
N HIS A 263 12.70 6.88 -18.86
CA HIS A 263 13.74 6.23 -19.65
C HIS A 263 14.02 6.96 -20.98
N GLY A 264 13.57 8.22 -21.10
CA GLY A 264 13.79 9.05 -22.27
C GLY A 264 13.14 10.41 -22.17
N ALA A 265 13.75 11.42 -22.77
CA ALA A 265 13.22 12.78 -22.80
C ALA A 265 11.90 12.89 -23.58
N GLU A 266 11.71 12.04 -24.60
CA GLU A 266 10.49 12.00 -25.39
C GLU A 266 9.25 11.52 -24.64
N PHE A 267 9.39 10.98 -23.42
CA PHE A 267 8.25 10.60 -22.57
C PHE A 267 7.32 11.78 -22.30
N ILE A 268 7.85 13.00 -22.34
CA ILE A 268 7.03 14.22 -22.25
C ILE A 268 5.98 14.29 -23.36
N THR A 269 6.29 13.82 -24.59
CA THR A 269 5.36 13.82 -25.71
C THR A 269 4.30 12.73 -25.60
N GLN A 270 4.50 11.74 -24.72
CA GLN A 270 3.62 10.61 -24.51
C GLN A 270 2.63 10.79 -23.34
N GLY A 271 2.60 11.99 -22.73
CA GLY A 271 1.64 12.30 -21.67
C GLY A 271 2.21 12.40 -20.25
N MET A 272 3.51 12.09 -20.04
CA MET A 272 4.21 12.39 -18.81
C MET A 272 4.47 13.89 -18.69
N ASP A 273 4.23 14.48 -17.52
CA ASP A 273 4.36 15.92 -17.31
C ASP A 273 5.50 16.30 -16.38
N MET A 274 5.93 15.41 -15.48
CA MET A 274 6.97 15.68 -14.48
C MET A 274 7.85 14.46 -14.26
N GLU A 275 9.16 14.70 -14.20
CA GLU A 275 10.13 13.66 -13.86
C GLU A 275 10.52 13.74 -12.37
N GLN A 276 10.55 12.59 -11.69
CA GLN A 276 11.08 12.41 -10.34
C GLN A 276 12.12 11.26 -10.31
N PRO A 277 13.20 11.34 -9.50
CA PRO A 277 13.64 12.48 -8.71
C PRO A 277 14.25 13.60 -9.56
N GLY A 278 14.47 13.41 -10.87
CA GLY A 278 14.95 14.39 -11.81
C GLY A 278 16.38 14.89 -11.56
N THR A 279 17.17 14.14 -10.81
CA THR A 279 18.56 14.49 -10.45
C THR A 279 19.52 13.40 -10.92
N GLY A 280 20.81 13.73 -11.02
CA GLY A 280 21.86 12.79 -11.39
C GLY A 280 21.93 12.48 -12.89
N PRO A 281 22.78 11.52 -13.30
CA PRO A 281 23.07 11.25 -14.71
C PRO A 281 21.89 10.69 -15.51
N GLY A 282 20.83 10.24 -14.85
CA GLY A 282 19.57 9.76 -15.47
C GLY A 282 18.45 10.79 -15.53
N ALA A 283 18.73 12.08 -15.32
CA ALA A 283 17.74 13.16 -15.39
C ALA A 283 17.40 13.50 -16.85
N TYR A 284 16.33 12.91 -17.37
CA TYR A 284 15.91 13.09 -18.78
C TYR A 284 15.28 14.46 -19.05
N PHE A 285 14.64 15.07 -18.06
CA PHE A 285 14.04 16.41 -18.20
C PHE A 285 15.05 17.54 -17.90
N ALA A 286 16.35 17.26 -17.93
CA ALA A 286 17.40 18.26 -17.91
C ALA A 286 17.64 18.87 -19.30
N LEU A 287 18.15 20.11 -19.37
CA LEU A 287 18.56 20.76 -20.63
C LEU A 287 19.99 20.37 -21.06
N GLY A 288 20.78 19.80 -20.18
CA GLY A 288 22.13 19.35 -20.43
C GLY A 288 22.49 18.14 -19.58
N LYS A 289 23.75 17.67 -19.69
CA LYS A 289 24.24 16.61 -18.84
C LYS A 289 24.34 17.11 -17.40
N GLU A 290 23.60 16.47 -16.50
CA GLU A 290 23.77 16.70 -15.06
C GLU A 290 25.13 16.14 -14.61
N PRO A 291 25.73 16.70 -13.56
CA PRO A 291 26.95 16.16 -13.00
C PRO A 291 26.77 14.67 -12.64
N ASP A 292 27.77 13.86 -13.00
CA ASP A 292 27.79 12.48 -12.55
C ASP A 292 27.79 12.49 -11.01
N GLU A 293 26.94 11.69 -10.38
CA GLU A 293 27.07 11.41 -8.97
C GLU A 293 28.44 10.76 -8.74
N PRO A 294 29.12 11.08 -7.63
CA PRO A 294 30.35 10.37 -7.31
C PRO A 294 30.00 8.86 -7.33
N PRO A 295 30.80 8.03 -8.00
CA PRO A 295 30.53 6.59 -8.09
C PRO A 295 30.31 6.08 -6.67
N ALA A 296 29.30 5.22 -6.51
CA ALA A 296 29.09 4.52 -5.25
C ALA A 296 30.41 3.90 -4.83
N THR A 297 30.82 4.13 -3.60
CA THR A 297 32.07 3.49 -3.14
C THR A 297 31.86 1.99 -3.19
N LYS A 298 32.92 1.22 -3.47
CA LYS A 298 32.83 -0.24 -3.43
C LYS A 298 32.24 -0.75 -2.11
N GLU A 299 32.50 -0.03 -1.02
CA GLU A 299 31.93 -0.28 0.29
C GLU A 299 30.41 -0.09 0.30
N ALA A 300 29.88 0.91 -0.39
CA ALA A 300 28.42 1.11 -0.53
C ALA A 300 27.77 0.05 -1.44
N GLU A 301 28.46 -0.40 -2.49
CA GLU A 301 28.00 -1.50 -3.35
C GLU A 301 28.02 -2.83 -2.59
N ASP A 302 29.10 -3.10 -1.83
CA ASP A 302 29.23 -4.31 -1.00
C ASP A 302 28.16 -4.31 0.11
N ASP A 303 27.81 -3.16 0.68
CA ASP A 303 26.77 -3.03 1.70
C ASP A 303 25.37 -3.22 1.12
N LEU A 304 25.09 -2.69 -0.06
CA LEU A 304 23.85 -2.94 -0.78
C LEU A 304 23.70 -4.43 -1.08
N GLN A 305 24.76 -5.06 -1.60
CA GLN A 305 24.79 -6.49 -1.86
C GLN A 305 24.56 -7.30 -0.58
N ALA A 306 25.19 -6.92 0.52
CA ALA A 306 25.02 -7.57 1.82
C ALA A 306 23.61 -7.37 2.38
N ALA A 307 23.03 -6.18 2.27
CA ALA A 307 21.66 -5.90 2.68
C ALA A 307 20.64 -6.71 1.86
N MET A 308 20.94 -6.98 0.59
CA MET A 308 20.08 -7.77 -0.30
C MET A 308 20.22 -9.28 -0.12
N THR A 309 21.38 -9.75 0.38
CA THR A 309 21.70 -11.20 0.44
C THR A 309 21.72 -11.80 1.84
N THR A 310 21.71 -10.99 2.89
CA THR A 310 21.86 -11.47 4.27
C THR A 310 20.59 -11.26 5.07
N GLY A 311 20.05 -12.33 5.64
CA GLY A 311 19.09 -12.20 6.72
C GLY A 311 17.84 -13.03 6.68
N ALA A 312 17.55 -13.72 5.57
CA ALA A 312 16.53 -14.75 5.59
C ALA A 312 17.19 -16.14 5.66
N PRO A 313 16.63 -17.11 6.39
CA PRO A 313 16.98 -18.52 6.23
C PRO A 313 16.96 -18.89 4.75
N GLU A 314 17.76 -19.86 4.33
CA GLU A 314 17.90 -20.28 2.92
C GLU A 314 16.55 -20.67 2.31
N GLU A 315 15.67 -21.23 3.13
CA GLU A 315 14.26 -21.57 2.84
C GLU A 315 13.35 -20.34 2.65
N GLN A 316 13.79 -19.17 3.08
CA GLN A 316 13.08 -17.89 2.99
C GLN A 316 13.75 -16.91 2.01
N ARG A 317 14.70 -17.38 1.22
CA ARG A 317 15.30 -16.59 0.14
C ARG A 317 14.41 -16.63 -1.09
N TYR A 318 13.42 -15.77 -1.09
CA TYR A 318 12.78 -15.43 -2.36
C TYR A 318 13.86 -14.84 -3.28
N PRO A 319 13.91 -15.22 -4.56
CA PRO A 319 14.74 -14.51 -5.49
C PRO A 319 14.26 -13.06 -5.48
N LEU A 320 15.06 -12.17 -4.90
CA LEU A 320 14.79 -10.75 -4.95
C LEU A 320 14.61 -10.38 -6.42
N PRO A 321 13.58 -9.61 -6.77
CA PRO A 321 13.50 -9.07 -8.11
C PRO A 321 14.84 -8.43 -8.41
N LYS A 322 15.40 -8.70 -9.59
CA LYS A 322 16.70 -8.22 -10.04
C LYS A 322 16.70 -6.69 -10.28
N TYR A 323 16.20 -5.93 -9.32
CA TYR A 323 16.18 -4.47 -9.39
C TYR A 323 17.51 -3.78 -9.02
N ALA A 324 18.55 -4.56 -8.68
CA ALA A 324 19.92 -4.07 -8.64
C ALA A 324 20.65 -4.39 -9.95
N GLY A 325 19.96 -4.19 -11.06
CA GLY A 325 20.62 -4.14 -12.36
C GLY A 325 21.37 -2.82 -12.53
N PRO A 326 22.33 -2.76 -13.45
CA PRO A 326 22.90 -1.48 -13.89
C PRO A 326 21.73 -0.56 -14.31
N PRO A 327 21.89 0.77 -14.23
CA PRO A 327 20.85 1.71 -14.63
C PRO A 327 20.24 1.24 -15.95
N ILE A 328 18.91 1.13 -15.99
CA ILE A 328 18.18 0.60 -17.13
C ILE A 328 18.66 1.38 -18.36
N PRO A 329 19.22 0.72 -19.38
CA PRO A 329 19.75 1.45 -20.50
C PRO A 329 18.66 2.30 -21.14
N PRO A 330 18.95 3.50 -21.61
CA PRO A 330 17.97 4.36 -22.26
C PRO A 330 17.32 3.58 -23.41
N VAL A 331 16.01 3.76 -23.58
CA VAL A 331 15.27 3.13 -24.67
C VAL A 331 15.97 3.48 -26.00
N PRO A 332 16.28 2.50 -26.87
CA PRO A 332 16.96 2.77 -28.10
C PRO A 332 16.25 3.85 -28.94
N GLY A 333 16.99 4.87 -29.37
CA GLY A 333 16.47 5.95 -30.22
C GLY A 333 15.88 7.14 -29.49
N VAL A 334 15.72 7.11 -28.14
CA VAL A 334 15.31 8.27 -27.36
C VAL A 334 16.49 9.16 -26.95
N SER A 335 16.22 10.43 -26.71
CA SER A 335 17.22 11.42 -26.28
C SER A 335 17.52 11.26 -24.79
N ARG A 336 18.76 11.51 -24.40
CA ARG A 336 19.23 11.39 -23.01
C ARG A 336 18.80 12.56 -22.12
N ASN A 337 18.44 13.69 -22.72
CA ASN A 337 17.89 14.84 -22.03
C ASN A 337 17.05 15.71 -22.99
N LEU A 338 16.27 16.62 -22.41
CA LEU A 338 15.39 17.49 -23.20
C LEU A 338 16.17 18.46 -24.11
N GLY A 339 17.39 18.86 -23.76
CA GLY A 339 18.23 19.67 -24.64
C GLY A 339 18.58 18.95 -25.94
N GLU A 340 18.93 17.67 -25.86
CA GLU A 340 19.16 16.82 -27.04
C GLU A 340 17.86 16.61 -27.85
N ALA A 341 16.74 16.33 -27.17
CA ALA A 341 15.45 16.13 -27.83
C ALA A 341 14.95 17.36 -28.58
N LEU A 342 15.12 18.54 -27.98
CA LEU A 342 14.84 19.84 -28.62
C LEU A 342 15.74 20.08 -29.85
N ALA A 343 17.05 19.78 -29.74
CA ALA A 343 17.98 19.92 -30.87
C ALA A 343 17.63 18.96 -32.03
N ARG A 344 17.11 17.78 -31.72
CA ARG A 344 16.65 16.77 -32.69
C ARG A 344 15.25 17.09 -33.25
N GLY A 345 14.51 18.00 -32.60
CA GLY A 345 13.13 18.31 -32.95
C GLY A 345 12.12 17.18 -32.56
N THR A 346 12.52 16.23 -31.72
CA THR A 346 11.62 15.16 -31.21
C THR A 346 10.75 15.65 -30.05
N VAL A 347 11.16 16.74 -29.39
CA VAL A 347 10.37 17.49 -28.40
C VAL A 347 10.35 18.95 -28.82
N THR A 348 9.27 19.65 -28.50
CA THR A 348 9.06 21.06 -28.83
C THR A 348 8.83 21.89 -27.56
N ASP A 349 8.99 23.23 -27.64
CA ASP A 349 8.60 24.14 -26.56
C ASP A 349 7.11 24.00 -26.20
N ALA A 350 6.25 23.65 -27.16
CA ALA A 350 4.83 23.42 -26.89
C ALA A 350 4.60 22.18 -26.00
N ASP A 351 5.46 21.17 -26.06
CA ASP A 351 5.38 20.02 -25.17
C ASP A 351 5.77 20.38 -23.74
N ILE A 352 6.81 21.19 -23.58
CA ILE A 352 7.22 21.75 -22.29
C ILE A 352 6.13 22.65 -21.72
N ASP A 353 5.54 23.52 -22.54
CA ASP A 353 4.44 24.43 -22.14
C ASP A 353 3.21 23.65 -21.70
N ARG A 354 2.88 22.56 -22.37
CA ARG A 354 1.79 21.68 -22.01
C ARG A 354 2.03 21.04 -20.64
N ALA A 355 3.20 20.47 -20.42
CA ALA A 355 3.57 19.83 -19.15
C ALA A 355 3.58 20.83 -17.98
N ALA A 356 4.29 21.95 -18.15
CA ALA A 356 4.33 23.03 -17.15
C ALA A 356 2.93 23.62 -16.88
N GLY A 357 2.12 23.78 -17.94
CA GLY A 357 0.76 24.29 -17.85
C GLY A 357 -0.14 23.40 -16.99
N ARG A 358 -0.03 22.07 -17.08
CA ARG A 358 -0.79 21.14 -16.24
C ARG A 358 -0.39 21.24 -14.78
N VAL A 359 0.90 21.31 -14.47
CA VAL A 359 1.40 21.50 -13.11
C VAL A 359 0.95 22.84 -12.53
N LEU A 360 1.07 23.93 -13.29
CA LEU A 360 0.64 25.27 -12.87
C LEU A 360 -0.87 25.34 -12.68
N THR A 361 -1.66 24.65 -13.51
CA THR A 361 -3.12 24.58 -13.35
C THR A 361 -3.52 23.94 -12.01
N GLN A 362 -2.80 22.92 -11.54
CA GLN A 362 -3.06 22.36 -10.22
C GLN A 362 -2.62 23.32 -9.10
N ARG A 363 -1.48 24.01 -9.23
CA ARG A 363 -1.08 25.04 -8.25
C ARG A 363 -2.11 26.17 -8.18
N GLU A 364 -2.70 26.59 -9.33
CA GLU A 364 -3.81 27.56 -9.37
C GLU A 364 -5.06 27.03 -8.67
N ARG A 365 -5.47 25.78 -8.97
CA ARG A 365 -6.63 25.13 -8.37
C ARG A 365 -6.52 25.05 -6.83
N PHE A 366 -5.33 24.80 -6.30
CA PHE A 366 -5.08 24.78 -4.85
C PHE A 366 -4.84 26.19 -4.25
N GLY A 367 -4.95 27.26 -5.06
CA GLY A 367 -4.79 28.64 -4.61
C GLY A 367 -3.33 29.05 -4.34
N TRP A 368 -2.38 28.21 -4.72
CA TRP A 368 -0.96 28.42 -4.39
C TRP A 368 -0.27 29.46 -5.28
N LEU A 369 -0.91 29.90 -6.35
CA LEU A 369 -0.46 31.06 -7.14
C LEU A 369 -0.85 32.38 -6.49
N ASP A 370 -1.79 32.40 -5.54
CA ASP A 370 -2.20 33.57 -4.76
C ASP A 370 -1.54 33.57 -3.39
N HIS A 371 -1.49 32.40 -2.75
CA HIS A 371 -0.96 32.22 -1.40
C HIS A 371 -0.08 30.96 -1.38
N ALA A 372 1.23 31.16 -1.40
CA ALA A 372 2.18 30.05 -1.31
C ALA A 372 1.90 29.17 -0.08
N PRO A 373 2.01 27.86 -0.22
CA PRO A 373 1.86 26.95 0.91
C PRO A 373 2.94 27.22 1.96
N SER A 374 2.63 27.00 3.24
CA SER A 374 3.61 27.15 4.31
C SER A 374 4.40 25.85 4.47
N HIS A 375 5.70 25.90 4.41
CA HIS A 375 6.59 24.77 4.67
C HIS A 375 7.08 24.74 6.13
N LYS A 376 6.49 25.54 7.00
CA LYS A 376 6.81 25.54 8.43
C LYS A 376 6.18 24.34 9.11
N VAL A 377 6.99 23.53 9.77
CA VAL A 377 6.52 22.44 10.63
C VAL A 377 5.78 23.01 11.84
N VAL A 378 4.57 22.52 12.06
CA VAL A 378 3.73 22.89 13.21
C VAL A 378 3.26 21.63 13.96
N ALA A 379 2.81 21.82 15.20
CA ALA A 379 2.35 20.71 16.03
C ALA A 379 1.12 20.03 15.46
N GLN A 380 1.10 18.71 15.48
CA GLN A 380 -0.04 17.86 15.08
C GLN A 380 -1.03 17.66 16.23
N ASP A 381 -2.30 17.36 15.90
CA ASP A 381 -3.31 16.92 16.88
C ASP A 381 -3.18 15.41 17.17
N ILE A 382 -2.13 15.04 17.89
CA ILE A 382 -1.81 13.65 18.19
C ILE A 382 -2.97 12.91 18.88
N ALA A 383 -3.64 13.54 19.84
CA ALA A 383 -4.76 12.93 20.55
C ALA A 383 -6.01 12.74 19.68
N GLY A 384 -6.26 13.67 18.77
CA GLY A 384 -7.32 13.55 17.77
C GLY A 384 -7.02 12.46 16.77
N ASN A 385 -5.81 12.42 16.26
CA ASN A 385 -5.33 11.43 15.31
C ASN A 385 -5.39 10.01 15.91
N ALA A 386 -4.92 9.80 17.15
CA ALA A 386 -4.98 8.52 17.85
C ALA A 386 -6.40 7.93 17.87
N ARG A 387 -7.42 8.76 18.16
CA ARG A 387 -8.83 8.31 18.14
C ARG A 387 -9.32 7.88 16.75
N ILE A 388 -8.83 8.55 15.72
CA ILE A 388 -9.17 8.18 14.34
C ILE A 388 -8.52 6.85 13.98
N VAL A 389 -7.20 6.70 14.19
CA VAL A 389 -6.45 5.47 13.91
C VAL A 389 -7.07 4.28 14.65
N GLN A 390 -7.33 4.41 15.96
CA GLN A 390 -7.97 3.36 16.74
C GLN A 390 -9.31 2.94 16.15
N ARG A 391 -10.18 3.90 15.79
CA ARG A 391 -11.47 3.61 15.17
C ARG A 391 -11.32 2.90 13.82
N LEU A 392 -10.41 3.36 12.96
CA LEU A 392 -10.19 2.76 11.66
C LEU A 392 -9.70 1.31 11.80
N SER A 393 -8.74 1.06 12.69
CA SER A 393 -8.21 -0.28 12.97
C SER A 393 -9.26 -1.21 13.57
N GLU A 394 -10.10 -0.74 14.51
CA GLU A 394 -11.20 -1.52 15.06
C GLU A 394 -12.21 -1.93 13.98
N ARG A 395 -12.49 -1.03 13.03
CA ARG A 395 -13.46 -1.23 11.94
C ARG A 395 -12.87 -2.04 10.80
N GLY A 396 -11.54 -2.02 10.62
CA GLY A 396 -10.80 -2.80 9.62
C GLY A 396 -10.51 -4.24 10.07
N THR A 397 -10.52 -4.51 11.37
CA THR A 397 -10.26 -5.86 11.88
C THR A 397 -11.34 -6.85 11.45
N VAL A 398 -10.92 -7.99 10.89
CA VAL A 398 -11.81 -9.05 10.40
C VAL A 398 -11.85 -10.22 11.37
N LEU A 399 -13.02 -10.59 11.86
CA LEU A 399 -13.21 -11.81 12.63
C LEU A 399 -13.40 -12.99 11.67
N LEU A 400 -12.36 -13.82 11.55
CA LEU A 400 -12.36 -14.96 10.61
C LEU A 400 -13.03 -16.20 11.18
N LYS A 401 -12.88 -16.44 12.48
CA LYS A 401 -13.49 -17.56 13.19
C LYS A 401 -13.90 -17.15 14.60
N ASN A 402 -15.06 -17.62 15.10
CA ASN A 402 -15.43 -17.48 16.51
C ASN A 402 -16.44 -18.56 16.92
N GLU A 403 -16.01 -19.52 17.69
CA GLU A 403 -16.84 -20.58 18.28
C GLU A 403 -17.44 -20.14 19.63
N GLY A 404 -17.76 -18.86 19.76
CA GLY A 404 -18.41 -18.30 20.94
C GLY A 404 -17.50 -18.03 22.13
N ILE A 405 -16.16 -17.98 21.92
CA ILE A 405 -15.19 -17.62 22.95
C ILE A 405 -15.04 -16.09 23.07
N LEU A 406 -15.14 -15.38 21.96
CA LEU A 406 -15.09 -13.92 21.94
C LEU A 406 -16.49 -13.30 21.91
N PRO A 407 -16.69 -12.16 22.55
CA PRO A 407 -15.71 -11.43 23.38
C PRO A 407 -15.52 -12.09 24.75
N PHE A 408 -14.33 -11.96 25.31
CA PHE A 408 -14.02 -12.43 26.66
C PHE A 408 -14.88 -11.74 27.71
N SER A 409 -15.36 -12.54 28.66
CA SER A 409 -16.04 -12.03 29.85
C SER A 409 -15.02 -11.55 30.90
N ARG A 410 -15.48 -10.81 31.92
CA ARG A 410 -14.62 -10.41 33.01
C ARG A 410 -13.98 -11.62 33.73
N ALA A 411 -14.70 -12.73 33.84
CA ALA A 411 -14.20 -13.95 34.48
C ALA A 411 -13.07 -14.64 33.67
N ASP A 412 -13.03 -14.45 32.36
CA ASP A 412 -11.96 -14.96 31.52
C ASP A 412 -10.67 -14.15 31.73
N LEU A 413 -10.80 -12.83 31.96
CA LEU A 413 -9.68 -11.93 32.21
C LEU A 413 -8.96 -12.21 33.58
N ASP A 414 -9.61 -12.92 34.48
CA ASP A 414 -8.99 -13.32 35.77
C ASP A 414 -7.90 -14.38 35.58
N SER A 415 -7.78 -15.00 34.38
CA SER A 415 -6.73 -15.97 34.04
C SER A 415 -6.56 -16.06 32.54
N LEU A 416 -6.04 -15.01 31.93
CA LEU A 416 -5.82 -14.92 30.47
C LEU A 416 -4.32 -14.87 30.17
N ALA A 417 -3.84 -15.79 29.33
CA ALA A 417 -2.49 -15.78 28.81
C ALA A 417 -2.45 -14.97 27.48
N LEU A 418 -1.52 -14.05 27.38
CA LEU A 418 -1.23 -13.28 26.19
C LEU A 418 0.17 -13.65 25.72
N ILE A 419 0.27 -14.21 24.52
CA ILE A 419 1.45 -14.91 24.03
C ILE A 419 1.90 -14.28 22.71
N GLY A 420 3.22 -14.17 22.54
CA GLY A 420 3.84 -13.62 21.34
C GLY A 420 4.29 -12.17 21.52
N PRO A 421 5.17 -11.67 20.66
CA PRO A 421 5.70 -10.30 20.75
C PRO A 421 4.60 -9.24 20.58
N GLY A 422 3.61 -9.48 19.74
CA GLY A 422 2.44 -8.60 19.54
C GLY A 422 1.55 -8.46 20.79
N ALA A 423 1.67 -9.36 21.77
CA ALA A 423 1.01 -9.20 23.07
C ALA A 423 1.59 -8.02 23.85
N GLN A 424 2.87 -7.73 23.69
CA GLN A 424 3.59 -6.66 24.37
C GLN A 424 3.69 -5.39 23.53
N GLN A 425 3.86 -5.54 22.23
CA GLN A 425 3.96 -4.42 21.28
C GLN A 425 3.36 -4.84 19.95
N THR A 426 2.47 -4.04 19.38
CA THR A 426 1.85 -4.32 18.07
C THR A 426 2.72 -3.84 16.91
N PHE A 427 2.49 -4.41 15.74
CA PHE A 427 3.07 -3.93 14.51
C PHE A 427 2.30 -2.67 14.05
N ALA A 428 2.80 -1.52 14.44
CA ALA A 428 2.20 -0.24 14.06
C ALA A 428 2.47 0.10 12.60
N ILE A 429 3.66 -0.26 12.12
CA ILE A 429 4.21 0.19 10.86
C ILE A 429 4.76 -0.98 10.09
N VAL A 430 4.55 -0.93 8.79
CA VAL A 430 5.11 -1.91 7.87
C VAL A 430 6.55 -1.59 7.54
N THR A 431 7.36 -2.58 7.53
CA THR A 431 8.78 -2.49 7.15
C THR A 431 8.94 -2.21 5.67
N GLY A 432 10.03 -1.55 5.30
CA GLY A 432 10.41 -1.34 3.91
C GLY A 432 10.40 0.12 3.51
N GLN A 433 9.79 0.44 2.41
CA GLN A 433 9.95 1.73 1.76
C GLN A 433 9.06 2.86 2.34
N GLU A 434 8.05 2.52 3.13
CA GLU A 434 7.03 3.46 3.57
C GLU A 434 6.77 3.30 5.07
N GLN A 435 7.66 3.87 5.87
CA GLN A 435 7.48 3.96 7.32
C GLN A 435 7.10 5.39 7.69
N SER A 436 6.01 5.53 8.43
CA SER A 436 5.89 6.68 9.31
C SER A 436 6.76 6.45 10.55
N PHE A 437 7.30 7.51 11.14
CA PHE A 437 7.96 7.40 12.42
C PHE A 437 6.89 7.27 13.50
N GLY A 438 6.54 6.02 13.83
CA GLY A 438 5.64 5.72 14.91
C GLY A 438 6.13 6.27 16.24
N ARG A 439 5.25 6.33 17.18
CA ARG A 439 5.54 6.80 18.51
C ARG A 439 5.57 5.62 19.47
N ALA A 440 6.74 5.30 19.97
CA ALA A 440 6.93 4.18 20.90
C ALA A 440 6.08 4.24 22.16
N ASP A 441 5.65 5.42 22.58
CA ASP A 441 4.73 5.62 23.69
C ASP A 441 3.26 5.26 23.33
N ARG A 442 2.95 5.12 22.05
CA ARG A 442 1.64 4.70 21.51
C ARG A 442 1.64 3.25 21.03
N GLU A 443 2.76 2.75 20.57
CA GLU A 443 2.93 1.40 20.04
C GLU A 443 3.02 0.35 21.16
N ILE A 444 1.97 0.29 21.98
CA ILE A 444 1.87 -0.68 23.08
C ILE A 444 1.11 -1.93 22.64
N GLY A 445 1.37 -3.05 23.31
CA GLY A 445 0.65 -4.29 23.05
C GLY A 445 -0.67 -4.40 23.80
N ALA A 446 -1.42 -5.43 23.43
CA ALA A 446 -2.72 -5.74 24.03
C ALA A 446 -2.63 -5.99 25.54
N TRP A 447 -1.51 -6.53 26.02
CA TRP A 447 -1.31 -6.78 27.46
C TRP A 447 -1.29 -5.47 28.27
N GLN A 448 -0.54 -4.46 27.84
CA GLN A 448 -0.51 -3.15 28.49
C GLN A 448 -1.88 -2.48 28.43
N ALA A 449 -2.53 -2.52 27.26
CA ALA A 449 -3.85 -1.93 27.07
C ALA A 449 -4.91 -2.60 27.96
N LEU A 450 -4.96 -3.93 27.99
CA LEU A 450 -5.89 -4.68 28.83
C LEU A 450 -5.64 -4.43 30.33
N ARG A 451 -4.39 -4.38 30.79
CA ARG A 451 -4.06 -4.04 32.17
C ARG A 451 -4.55 -2.64 32.55
N ALA A 452 -4.32 -1.66 31.67
CA ALA A 452 -4.77 -0.29 31.89
C ALA A 452 -6.31 -0.17 31.94
N MET A 453 -7.02 -0.97 31.14
CA MET A 453 -8.49 -0.93 31.05
C MET A 453 -9.21 -1.72 32.15
N THR A 454 -8.65 -2.85 32.57
CA THR A 454 -9.33 -3.84 33.40
C THR A 454 -8.81 -3.89 34.84
N HIS A 455 -7.57 -3.42 35.05
CA HIS A 455 -6.84 -3.53 36.31
C HIS A 455 -6.77 -4.99 36.81
N SER A 456 -6.80 -5.97 35.89
CA SER A 456 -6.76 -7.38 36.24
C SER A 456 -5.32 -7.83 36.52
N ASP A 457 -5.11 -8.49 37.68
CA ASP A 457 -3.85 -9.15 38.04
C ASP A 457 -3.76 -10.58 37.45
N GLY A 458 -4.82 -11.06 36.83
CA GLY A 458 -4.90 -12.37 36.18
C GLY A 458 -4.31 -12.46 34.78
N LEU A 459 -3.91 -11.32 34.20
CA LEU A 459 -3.29 -11.28 32.88
C LEU A 459 -1.82 -11.73 32.97
N ARG A 460 -1.47 -12.74 32.19
CA ARG A 460 -0.11 -13.29 32.08
C ARG A 460 0.46 -12.98 30.72
N LEU A 461 1.76 -12.69 30.65
CA LEU A 461 2.48 -12.40 29.39
C LEU A 461 3.60 -13.42 29.23
N ALA A 462 3.71 -13.98 28.01
CA ALA A 462 4.86 -14.75 27.58
C ALA A 462 5.17 -14.37 26.12
N VAL A 463 6.34 -13.79 25.87
CA VAL A 463 6.69 -13.26 24.55
C VAL A 463 6.98 -14.37 23.52
N ALA A 464 7.49 -15.53 23.97
CA ALA A 464 7.82 -16.70 23.13
C ALA A 464 8.87 -16.42 22.05
N ASP A 465 8.52 -15.65 21.03
CA ASP A 465 9.42 -15.19 19.96
C ASP A 465 9.84 -13.73 20.26
N ASP A 466 10.93 -13.57 21.01
CA ASP A 466 11.45 -12.23 21.38
C ASP A 466 12.17 -11.61 20.18
N MET A 467 11.53 -10.65 19.54
CA MET A 467 12.04 -9.98 18.35
C MET A 467 13.03 -8.84 18.65
N THR A 468 13.18 -8.47 19.90
CA THR A 468 14.05 -7.35 20.31
C THR A 468 15.27 -7.82 21.09
N GLY A 469 15.20 -8.96 21.70
CA GLY A 469 16.27 -9.58 22.46
C GLY A 469 16.67 -8.81 23.72
N VAL A 470 17.71 -9.31 24.36
CA VAL A 470 18.34 -8.66 25.51
C VAL A 470 19.69 -8.06 25.11
N PRO A 471 20.11 -6.95 25.75
CA PRO A 471 21.46 -6.42 25.50
C PRO A 471 22.52 -7.51 25.63
N VAL A 472 23.44 -7.59 24.68
CA VAL A 472 24.59 -8.51 24.79
C VAL A 472 25.37 -8.17 26.07
N PRO A 473 25.54 -9.14 26.99
CA PRO A 473 26.14 -8.84 28.29
C PRO A 473 27.64 -8.53 28.16
N PRO A 474 28.19 -7.68 29.04
CA PRO A 474 29.63 -7.33 29.02
C PRO A 474 30.55 -8.54 28.97
N ALA A 475 30.22 -9.64 29.65
CA ALA A 475 30.99 -10.87 29.67
C ALA A 475 31.06 -11.59 28.28
N ALA A 476 30.18 -11.25 27.37
CA ALA A 476 30.21 -11.77 25.99
C ALA A 476 31.17 -10.97 25.05
N PHE A 477 31.84 -9.94 25.58
CA PHE A 477 32.83 -9.18 24.80
C PHE A 477 34.24 -9.42 25.34
N ALA A 478 35.17 -9.55 24.39
CA ALA A 478 36.59 -9.53 24.73
C ALA A 478 37.31 -8.46 23.89
N GLN A 479 38.28 -7.75 24.50
CA GLN A 479 39.06 -6.71 23.86
C GLN A 479 38.22 -5.63 23.13
N LEU A 480 37.03 -5.33 23.67
CA LEU A 480 36.17 -4.33 23.06
C LEU A 480 36.75 -2.93 23.23
N THR A 481 36.89 -2.21 22.13
CA THR A 481 37.31 -0.82 22.08
C THR A 481 36.24 0.03 21.42
N ARG A 482 36.16 1.31 21.82
CA ARG A 482 35.27 2.29 21.18
C ARG A 482 36.08 3.51 20.73
N ALA A 483 36.00 3.87 19.45
CA ALA A 483 36.44 5.15 18.93
C ALA A 483 35.20 6.07 18.84
N LEU A 484 35.20 7.16 19.60
CA LEU A 484 34.13 8.17 19.63
C LEU A 484 34.62 9.42 18.93
N THR A 485 33.87 9.89 17.94
CA THR A 485 34.10 11.14 17.26
C THR A 485 32.93 12.09 17.56
N LEU A 486 33.25 13.28 18.01
CA LEU A 486 32.27 14.37 18.16
C LEU A 486 32.41 15.29 16.93
N ARG A 487 31.36 16.03 16.59
CA ARG A 487 31.32 16.90 15.41
C ARG A 487 32.53 17.80 15.35
N GLY A 488 33.35 17.66 14.31
CA GLY A 488 34.56 18.48 14.08
C GLY A 488 35.77 18.12 14.93
N ALA A 489 35.75 17.08 15.76
CA ALA A 489 36.86 16.66 16.62
C ALA A 489 37.55 15.38 16.10
N SER A 490 38.79 15.17 16.54
CA SER A 490 39.47 13.86 16.32
C SER A 490 38.84 12.75 17.17
N ALA A 491 38.90 11.52 16.68
CA ALA A 491 38.40 10.36 17.39
C ALA A 491 39.13 10.11 18.71
N ILE A 492 38.42 9.86 19.78
CA ILE A 492 38.92 9.42 21.07
C ILE A 492 38.67 7.91 21.19
N THR A 493 39.75 7.13 21.25
CA THR A 493 39.68 5.68 21.37
C THR A 493 39.94 5.25 22.84
N GLY A 494 39.11 4.35 23.35
CA GLY A 494 39.26 3.78 24.68
C GLY A 494 38.63 2.39 24.79
N ALA A 495 38.89 1.71 25.88
CA ALA A 495 38.24 0.43 26.21
C ALA A 495 36.75 0.64 26.40
N ALA A 496 35.92 -0.33 25.97
CA ALA A 496 34.49 -0.37 26.24
C ALA A 496 34.10 -1.70 26.88
N SER A 497 33.08 -1.70 27.74
CA SER A 497 32.57 -2.90 28.38
C SER A 497 31.45 -3.56 27.60
N ASP A 498 30.69 -2.77 26.85
CA ASP A 498 29.48 -3.19 26.12
C ASP A 498 29.15 -2.25 24.94
N ILE A 499 28.09 -2.60 24.22
CA ILE A 499 27.46 -1.76 23.21
C ILE A 499 26.00 -1.52 23.63
N ASN A 500 25.82 -0.68 24.63
CA ASN A 500 24.52 -0.32 25.19
C ASN A 500 24.50 1.15 25.61
N GLN A 501 24.50 2.04 24.63
CA GLN A 501 24.56 3.49 24.78
C GLN A 501 23.15 4.06 24.61
N THR A 502 22.27 3.83 25.58
CA THR A 502 20.84 4.20 25.50
C THR A 502 20.42 5.08 26.68
N ILE A 503 19.24 5.66 26.59
CA ILE A 503 18.63 6.39 27.70
C ILE A 503 18.47 5.51 28.93
N ARG A 504 18.10 4.25 28.78
CA ARG A 504 17.92 3.30 29.88
C ARG A 504 19.24 2.92 30.57
N SER A 505 20.33 2.88 29.83
CA SER A 505 21.66 2.63 30.37
C SER A 505 22.32 3.91 30.91
N HIS A 506 21.66 5.07 30.79
CA HIS A 506 22.21 6.39 31.16
C HIS A 506 23.55 6.73 30.48
N ALA A 507 23.77 6.18 29.27
CA ALA A 507 25.04 6.27 28.54
C ALA A 507 24.91 6.78 27.12
N MET A 508 23.81 7.48 26.78
CA MET A 508 23.60 8.06 25.46
C MET A 508 24.82 8.86 24.98
N LEU A 509 25.11 8.79 23.69
CA LEU A 509 26.12 9.64 23.07
C LEU A 509 25.53 11.01 22.73
N PRO A 510 26.35 12.07 22.73
CA PRO A 510 25.88 13.40 22.34
C PRO A 510 25.29 13.43 20.94
N ALA A 511 24.39 14.38 20.69
CA ALA A 511 23.91 14.69 19.35
C ALA A 511 25.09 15.02 18.40
N GLY A 512 25.07 14.51 17.19
CA GLY A 512 26.13 14.66 16.20
C GLY A 512 27.37 13.76 16.46
N ALA A 513 27.30 12.81 17.39
CA ALA A 513 28.38 11.86 17.63
C ALA A 513 28.41 10.72 16.62
N SER A 514 29.60 10.24 16.30
CA SER A 514 29.82 8.96 15.63
C SER A 514 30.65 8.06 16.50
N ALA A 515 30.34 6.77 16.52
CA ALA A 515 31.06 5.80 17.34
C ALA A 515 31.32 4.52 16.57
N LYS A 516 32.49 3.95 16.80
CA LYS A 516 32.92 2.68 16.17
C LYS A 516 33.46 1.76 17.26
N TRP A 517 32.86 0.58 17.35
CA TRP A 517 33.32 -0.49 18.25
C TRP A 517 34.03 -1.56 17.45
N ASN A 518 35.15 -2.03 17.98
CA ASN A 518 35.86 -3.19 17.48
C ASN A 518 36.25 -4.09 18.65
N GLY A 519 36.09 -5.39 18.49
CA GLY A 519 36.39 -6.36 19.52
C GLY A 519 36.02 -7.78 19.11
N THR A 520 35.86 -8.62 20.12
CA THR A 520 35.50 -10.03 19.93
C THR A 520 34.17 -10.31 20.65
N LEU A 521 33.22 -10.92 19.94
CA LEU A 521 31.99 -11.50 20.50
C LEU A 521 32.28 -12.95 20.90
N LEU A 522 32.05 -13.27 22.16
CA LEU A 522 32.19 -14.63 22.72
C LEU A 522 30.86 -15.33 22.67
N VAL A 523 30.69 -16.27 21.77
CA VAL A 523 29.46 -17.03 21.54
C VAL A 523 29.49 -18.28 22.41
N PRO A 524 28.46 -18.50 23.30
CA PRO A 524 28.52 -19.59 24.28
C PRO A 524 28.25 -20.98 23.74
N ALA A 525 27.55 -21.12 22.61
CA ALA A 525 27.17 -22.41 22.00
C ALA A 525 26.96 -22.26 20.51
N ASP A 526 27.08 -23.37 19.77
CA ASP A 526 26.69 -23.41 18.36
C ASP A 526 25.18 -23.19 18.22
N GLY A 527 24.75 -22.50 17.15
CA GLY A 527 23.34 -22.40 16.81
C GLY A 527 22.94 -21.12 16.06
N ASP A 528 21.64 -20.95 15.92
CA ASP A 528 21.03 -19.83 15.21
C ASP A 528 20.69 -18.71 16.22
N TYR A 529 21.52 -17.68 16.19
CA TYR A 529 21.38 -16.48 17.01
C TYR A 529 20.57 -15.43 16.28
N GLU A 530 19.71 -14.75 17.02
CA GLU A 530 19.16 -13.49 16.56
C GLU A 530 20.01 -12.35 17.11
N ILE A 531 20.63 -11.61 16.21
CA ILE A 531 21.43 -10.43 16.55
C ILE A 531 20.63 -9.19 16.16
N ASN A 532 20.44 -8.32 17.14
CA ASN A 532 19.64 -7.12 16.98
C ASN A 532 20.53 -5.90 17.12
N MET A 533 20.55 -5.01 16.12
CA MET A 533 21.11 -3.67 16.26
C MET A 533 19.95 -2.69 16.45
N GLN A 534 20.02 -1.91 17.50
CA GLN A 534 18.96 -1.01 17.91
C GLN A 534 19.51 0.42 18.01
N LEU A 535 18.85 1.35 17.32
CA LEU A 535 19.35 2.71 17.15
C LEU A 535 18.24 3.74 17.36
N LEU A 536 18.62 4.94 17.77
CA LEU A 536 17.79 6.15 17.71
C LEU A 536 18.70 7.36 17.57
N GLY A 537 18.35 8.30 16.69
CA GLY A 537 19.17 9.46 16.39
C GLY A 537 20.47 9.13 15.66
N ALA A 538 20.53 7.94 15.04
CA ALA A 538 21.72 7.44 14.35
C ALA A 538 21.38 6.48 13.21
N THR A 539 22.26 6.45 12.23
CA THR A 539 22.42 5.34 11.26
C THR A 539 23.48 4.37 11.76
N GLY A 540 23.44 3.11 11.37
CA GLY A 540 24.43 2.15 11.87
C GLY A 540 24.61 0.90 11.04
N ARG A 541 25.73 0.22 11.29
CA ARG A 541 26.12 -1.04 10.63
C ARG A 541 26.84 -1.94 11.60
N PHE A 542 26.72 -3.26 11.37
CA PHE A 542 27.53 -4.20 12.14
C PHE A 542 28.00 -5.40 11.31
N TRP A 543 29.18 -5.91 11.70
CA TRP A 543 29.86 -7.02 11.04
C TRP A 543 30.25 -8.06 12.07
N ILE A 544 30.15 -9.32 11.67
CA ILE A 544 30.69 -10.47 12.40
C ILE A 544 31.57 -11.24 11.44
N ASP A 545 32.81 -11.54 11.88
CA ASP A 545 33.87 -12.23 11.08
C ASP A 545 34.11 -11.56 9.71
N GLY A 546 34.10 -10.24 9.70
CA GLY A 546 34.33 -9.45 8.49
C GLY A 546 33.14 -9.42 7.52
N ARG A 547 32.07 -10.16 7.82
CA ARG A 547 30.84 -10.18 7.02
C ARG A 547 29.87 -9.12 7.54
N SER A 548 29.32 -8.29 6.65
CA SER A 548 28.24 -7.38 6.99
C SER A 548 26.99 -8.17 7.36
N ILE A 549 26.45 -7.94 8.56
CA ILE A 549 25.29 -8.64 9.09
C ILE A 549 24.04 -7.78 8.98
N GLY A 550 24.15 -6.48 9.27
CA GLY A 550 23.00 -5.60 9.18
C GLY A 550 23.38 -4.14 9.13
N ASN A 551 22.54 -3.37 8.50
CA ASN A 551 22.62 -1.92 8.50
C ASN A 551 21.24 -1.30 8.76
N MET A 552 21.25 -0.05 9.20
CA MET A 552 20.08 0.78 9.41
C MET A 552 20.39 2.21 8.96
N GLY A 553 19.44 2.80 8.22
CA GLY A 553 19.54 4.22 7.87
C GLY A 553 20.21 4.53 6.55
N TRP A 554 20.34 3.57 5.65
CA TRP A 554 20.83 3.83 4.32
C TRP A 554 19.85 3.34 3.25
N TRP A 555 19.26 4.28 2.53
CA TRP A 555 18.56 4.02 1.26
C TRP A 555 18.77 5.24 0.37
N GLY A 556 19.45 5.03 -0.77
CA GLY A 556 19.78 6.13 -1.69
C GLY A 556 18.54 6.81 -2.23
N GLY A 557 18.39 8.09 -1.96
CA GLY A 557 17.35 8.95 -2.53
C GLY A 557 16.32 9.53 -1.57
N HIS A 558 16.18 8.98 -0.36
CA HIS A 558 15.24 9.47 0.64
C HIS A 558 15.90 10.17 1.84
N GLY A 559 17.13 10.68 1.66
CA GLY A 559 17.86 11.36 2.73
C GLY A 559 18.26 10.44 3.89
N ASP A 560 18.44 11.01 5.07
CA ASP A 560 18.88 10.29 6.27
C ASP A 560 17.73 9.62 7.04
N ILE A 561 16.63 9.30 6.38
CA ILE A 561 15.55 8.57 7.03
C ILE A 561 16.08 7.19 7.40
N VAL A 562 15.95 6.87 8.67
CA VAL A 562 16.24 5.53 9.18
C VAL A 562 15.15 4.60 8.68
N PHE A 563 15.27 4.11 7.46
CA PHE A 563 14.51 2.96 7.05
C PHE A 563 15.09 1.76 7.81
N ALA A 564 14.32 1.30 8.76
CA ALA A 564 14.56 -0.02 9.26
C ALA A 564 14.50 -0.95 8.04
N ASN A 565 15.61 -1.64 7.83
CA ASN A 565 15.76 -2.58 6.74
C ASN A 565 14.55 -3.52 6.68
N ARG A 566 14.23 -4.13 5.54
CA ARG A 566 13.13 -5.09 5.29
C ARG A 566 12.95 -6.17 6.38
N ASP A 567 13.91 -6.32 7.27
CA ASP A 567 13.89 -7.21 8.44
C ASP A 567 13.60 -6.49 9.76
N ASN A 568 13.20 -5.23 9.72
CA ASN A 568 12.70 -4.56 10.88
C ASN A 568 11.40 -5.22 11.30
N VAL A 569 11.30 -5.56 12.57
CA VAL A 569 10.19 -6.32 13.08
C VAL A 569 9.27 -5.41 13.83
N ILE A 570 9.68 -5.04 15.02
CA ILE A 570 8.98 -4.06 15.84
C ILE A 570 10.04 -3.17 16.51
N PRO A 571 9.75 -1.89 16.73
CA PRO A 571 10.60 -1.05 17.57
C PRO A 571 10.64 -1.62 19.00
N THR A 572 11.70 -1.29 19.71
CA THR A 572 11.83 -1.74 21.10
C THR A 572 10.83 -1.01 22.00
N THR A 573 10.48 -1.60 23.15
CA THR A 573 9.56 -0.97 24.12
C THR A 573 10.10 0.33 24.72
N ASP A 574 11.39 0.65 24.51
CA ASP A 574 12.02 1.91 24.86
C ASP A 574 12.28 2.84 23.68
N GLY A 575 11.69 2.53 22.53
CA GLY A 575 11.61 3.43 21.41
C GLY A 575 12.80 3.44 20.47
N LEU A 576 13.67 2.41 20.53
CA LEU A 576 14.73 2.27 19.55
C LEU A 576 14.23 1.53 18.33
N ASP A 577 14.59 1.98 17.15
CA ASP A 577 14.45 1.20 15.92
C ASP A 577 15.28 -0.07 16.01
N ASN A 578 14.81 -1.16 15.41
CA ASN A 578 15.38 -2.48 15.64
C ASN A 578 15.61 -3.22 14.30
N VAL A 579 16.85 -3.54 14.03
CA VAL A 579 17.23 -4.44 12.91
C VAL A 579 17.57 -5.80 13.47
N ARG A 580 16.77 -6.81 13.16
CA ARG A 580 16.93 -8.21 13.56
C ARG A 580 17.60 -8.99 12.45
N ARG A 581 18.60 -9.82 12.80
CA ARG A 581 19.25 -10.74 11.87
C ARG A 581 19.41 -12.12 12.48
N LEU A 582 19.02 -13.13 11.71
CA LEU A 582 19.31 -14.53 12.07
C LEU A 582 20.71 -14.88 11.57
N VAL A 583 21.58 -15.26 12.48
CA VAL A 583 23.01 -15.55 12.19
C VAL A 583 23.37 -16.89 12.78
N LYS A 584 23.83 -17.83 11.96
CA LYS A 584 24.38 -19.10 12.47
C LYS A 584 25.81 -18.86 12.95
N LEU A 585 26.03 -19.06 14.25
CA LEU A 585 27.33 -18.89 14.88
C LEU A 585 27.80 -20.19 15.53
N THR A 586 29.11 -20.38 15.55
CA THR A 586 29.77 -21.46 16.32
C THR A 586 30.13 -20.97 17.73
N ALA A 587 30.31 -21.90 18.67
CA ALA A 587 30.83 -21.55 19.99
C ALA A 587 32.26 -21.03 19.90
N GLY A 588 32.54 -19.96 20.63
CA GLY A 588 33.89 -19.39 20.68
C GLY A 588 33.97 -17.93 20.29
N PRO A 589 35.16 -17.44 19.92
CA PRO A 589 35.40 -16.03 19.61
C PRO A 589 35.08 -15.71 18.15
N HIS A 590 34.31 -14.63 17.92
CA HIS A 590 33.99 -14.05 16.62
C HIS A 590 34.44 -12.59 16.58
N THR A 591 35.05 -12.16 15.49
CA THR A 591 35.39 -10.74 15.34
C THR A 591 34.13 -9.90 15.18
N LEU A 592 34.02 -8.78 15.90
CA LEU A 592 32.88 -7.88 15.90
C LEU A 592 33.30 -6.45 15.55
N ARG A 593 32.58 -5.84 14.63
CA ARG A 593 32.65 -4.40 14.36
C ARG A 593 31.25 -3.84 14.37
N VAL A 594 31.02 -2.72 15.05
CA VAL A 594 29.76 -1.97 15.04
C VAL A 594 30.06 -0.51 14.81
N GLU A 595 29.30 0.13 13.95
CA GLU A 595 29.42 1.55 13.66
C GLU A 595 28.04 2.21 13.82
N ALA A 596 28.03 3.41 14.41
CA ALA A 596 26.87 4.27 14.48
C ALA A 596 27.27 5.70 14.19
N ASN A 597 26.52 6.36 13.34
CA ASN A 597 26.73 7.75 12.94
C ASN A 597 25.47 8.54 13.21
N ALA A 598 25.59 9.72 13.82
CA ALA A 598 24.44 10.58 14.03
C ALA A 598 23.69 10.81 12.72
N ASP A 599 22.38 10.73 12.76
CA ASP A 599 21.50 11.08 11.65
C ASP A 599 21.22 12.60 11.61
N SER A 600 20.39 13.03 10.72
CA SER A 600 19.99 14.42 10.54
C SER A 600 18.96 14.94 11.55
N SER A 601 18.42 14.08 12.43
CA SER A 601 17.40 14.46 13.43
C SER A 601 17.92 15.43 14.47
N GLY A 602 19.25 15.44 14.70
CA GLY A 602 19.87 16.23 15.76
C GLY A 602 19.60 15.67 17.17
N ALA A 603 19.04 14.48 17.28
CA ALA A 603 18.80 13.81 18.56
C ALA A 603 20.11 13.23 19.14
N PRO A 604 20.17 13.00 20.47
CA PRO A 604 21.25 12.20 21.07
C PRO A 604 21.31 10.80 20.44
N VAL A 605 22.52 10.32 20.17
CA VAL A 605 22.73 9.04 19.54
C VAL A 605 22.57 7.92 20.55
N GLN A 606 21.68 6.97 20.26
CA GLN A 606 21.47 5.77 21.04
C GLN A 606 21.84 4.54 20.21
N VAL A 607 22.55 3.61 20.79
CA VAL A 607 23.01 2.38 20.14
C VAL A 607 22.96 1.23 21.15
N ARG A 608 22.36 0.11 20.73
CA ARG A 608 22.39 -1.12 21.51
C ARG A 608 22.58 -2.31 20.58
N LEU A 609 23.51 -3.21 20.94
CA LEU A 609 23.58 -4.53 20.35
C LEU A 609 22.90 -5.51 21.31
N ALA A 610 21.87 -6.19 20.80
CA ALA A 610 21.11 -7.17 21.57
C ALA A 610 21.13 -8.54 20.86
N TRP A 611 20.81 -9.59 21.57
CA TRP A 611 20.70 -10.93 20.99
C TRP A 611 19.59 -11.76 21.62
N VAL A 612 19.16 -12.79 20.87
CA VAL A 612 18.43 -13.94 21.39
C VAL A 612 19.26 -15.18 21.06
N THR A 613 19.70 -15.90 22.10
CA THR A 613 20.49 -17.12 21.94
C THR A 613 19.57 -18.34 21.76
N PRO A 614 20.03 -19.45 21.15
CA PRO A 614 19.21 -20.65 21.02
C PRO A 614 18.58 -21.15 22.33
N PRO A 615 19.33 -21.24 23.47
CA PRO A 615 18.71 -21.63 24.73
C PRO A 615 17.67 -20.62 25.28
N MET A 616 17.74 -19.35 24.87
CA MET A 616 16.72 -18.35 25.24
C MET A 616 15.43 -18.59 24.44
N LYS A 617 15.52 -18.88 23.16
CA LYS A 617 14.36 -19.24 22.33
C LYS A 617 13.62 -20.45 22.88
N GLU A 618 14.32 -21.53 23.16
CA GLU A 618 13.71 -22.76 23.72
C GLU A 618 13.03 -22.50 25.07
N ARG A 619 13.67 -21.75 25.96
CA ARG A 619 13.06 -21.39 27.25
C ARG A 619 11.83 -20.53 27.09
N ALA A 620 11.86 -19.52 26.20
CA ALA A 620 10.73 -18.63 25.97
C ALA A 620 9.53 -19.40 25.37
N PHE A 621 9.80 -20.33 24.45
CA PHE A 621 8.78 -21.21 23.88
C PHE A 621 8.13 -22.09 24.94
N ALA A 622 8.94 -22.77 25.78
CA ALA A 622 8.45 -23.62 26.87
C ALA A 622 7.65 -22.82 27.91
N GLU A 623 8.11 -21.61 28.27
CA GLU A 623 7.41 -20.69 29.17
C GLU A 623 6.04 -20.28 28.61
N ALA A 624 5.95 -20.00 27.30
CA ALA A 624 4.70 -19.65 26.66
C ALA A 624 3.68 -20.78 26.70
N VAL A 625 4.11 -22.02 26.42
CA VAL A 625 3.25 -23.21 26.50
C VAL A 625 2.76 -23.45 27.93
N GLU A 626 3.63 -23.31 28.94
CA GLU A 626 3.25 -23.49 30.33
C GLU A 626 2.33 -22.36 30.84
N THR A 627 2.57 -21.12 30.37
CA THR A 627 1.70 -19.97 30.65
C THR A 627 0.30 -20.22 30.12
N ALA A 628 0.19 -20.74 28.88
CA ALA A 628 -1.07 -21.13 28.26
C ALA A 628 -1.77 -22.25 29.04
N ARG A 629 -1.03 -23.32 29.42
CA ARG A 629 -1.56 -24.46 30.17
C ARG A 629 -2.21 -24.05 31.51
N SER A 630 -1.61 -23.08 32.16
CA SER A 630 -2.05 -22.61 33.48
C SER A 630 -3.15 -21.55 33.44
N ALA A 631 -3.57 -21.10 32.22
CA ALA A 631 -4.59 -20.09 32.02
C ALA A 631 -5.95 -20.69 31.64
N LYS A 632 -7.05 -19.98 31.91
CA LYS A 632 -8.40 -20.34 31.43
C LYS A 632 -8.55 -20.21 29.90
N ALA A 633 -7.88 -19.20 29.34
CA ALA A 633 -7.83 -18.97 27.90
C ALA A 633 -6.46 -18.42 27.51
N ALA A 634 -6.09 -18.61 26.26
CA ALA A 634 -4.85 -18.10 25.70
C ALA A 634 -5.13 -17.30 24.41
N VAL A 635 -4.43 -16.19 24.24
CA VAL A 635 -4.41 -15.43 23.00
C VAL A 635 -2.99 -15.44 22.45
N VAL A 636 -2.80 -15.99 21.25
CA VAL A 636 -1.51 -16.00 20.57
C VAL A 636 -1.54 -14.89 19.53
N PHE A 637 -0.61 -13.95 19.64
CA PHE A 637 -0.41 -12.87 18.65
C PHE A 637 0.65 -13.33 17.67
N ALA A 638 0.22 -13.53 16.42
CA ALA A 638 1.08 -13.96 15.33
C ALA A 638 1.19 -12.85 14.28
N TRP A 639 2.29 -12.80 13.59
CA TRP A 639 2.61 -11.74 12.64
C TRP A 639 3.23 -12.31 11.38
N SER A 640 3.04 -11.65 10.24
CA SER A 640 3.83 -11.87 9.04
C SER A 640 4.59 -10.60 8.68
N ARG A 641 5.61 -10.78 7.87
CA ARG A 641 6.21 -9.67 7.14
C ARG A 641 5.47 -9.49 5.83
N ASN A 642 5.67 -8.33 5.29
CA ASN A 642 5.35 -8.01 3.92
C ASN A 642 6.27 -8.77 2.95
N ARG A 643 6.15 -10.08 2.90
CA ARG A 643 6.86 -10.96 1.96
C ARG A 643 6.01 -12.17 1.60
N PRO A 644 6.05 -12.58 0.33
CA PRO A 644 5.11 -13.52 -0.26
C PRO A 644 5.49 -14.97 -0.01
N TRP A 645 5.34 -15.52 1.15
CA TRP A 645 5.52 -16.97 1.32
C TRP A 645 4.31 -17.69 1.90
N PHE A 646 3.19 -17.05 1.93
CA PHE A 646 1.95 -17.69 2.36
C PHE A 646 2.12 -18.52 3.64
N GLY A 647 2.78 -17.95 4.65
CA GLY A 647 3.01 -18.60 5.93
C GLY A 647 3.44 -17.63 7.01
N LEU A 648 3.34 -18.04 8.26
CA LEU A 648 3.87 -17.26 9.37
C LEU A 648 5.39 -17.50 9.47
N PRO A 649 6.21 -16.46 9.66
CA PRO A 649 7.65 -16.63 9.75
C PRO A 649 8.07 -17.34 11.05
N GLY A 650 9.18 -18.06 11.01
CA GLY A 650 9.76 -18.75 12.17
C GLY A 650 8.93 -19.93 12.65
N GLU A 651 8.82 -20.10 13.96
CA GLU A 651 8.12 -21.23 14.59
C GLU A 651 6.70 -20.87 15.07
N GLN A 652 6.07 -19.84 14.53
CA GLN A 652 4.79 -19.35 15.02
C GLN A 652 3.66 -20.36 14.83
N ASP A 653 3.61 -21.08 13.71
CA ASP A 653 2.62 -22.15 13.52
C ASP A 653 2.77 -23.23 14.58
N ARG A 654 4.01 -23.70 14.85
CA ARG A 654 4.32 -24.65 15.91
C ARG A 654 3.92 -24.12 17.31
N LEU A 655 4.12 -22.83 17.55
CA LEU A 655 3.72 -22.20 18.81
C LEU A 655 2.20 -22.22 18.97
N ILE A 656 1.45 -21.87 17.95
CA ILE A 656 -0.02 -21.88 17.97
C ILE A 656 -0.53 -23.31 18.23
N GLU A 657 -0.01 -24.31 17.52
CA GLU A 657 -0.36 -25.72 17.70
C GLU A 657 -0.03 -26.21 19.13
N ALA A 658 1.17 -25.88 19.64
CA ALA A 658 1.57 -26.27 20.98
C ALA A 658 0.71 -25.61 22.09
N VAL A 659 0.31 -24.37 21.88
CA VAL A 659 -0.60 -23.65 22.81
C VAL A 659 -2.01 -24.25 22.73
N ALA A 660 -2.54 -24.49 21.53
CA ALA A 660 -3.86 -25.08 21.33
C ALA A 660 -3.96 -26.49 21.91
N ALA A 661 -2.90 -27.30 21.79
CA ALA A 661 -2.82 -28.64 22.37
C ALA A 661 -2.94 -28.66 23.91
N VAL A 662 -2.53 -27.59 24.59
CA VAL A 662 -2.59 -27.51 26.06
C VAL A 662 -3.72 -26.63 26.58
N ASN A 663 -4.28 -25.77 25.75
CA ASN A 663 -5.40 -24.90 26.08
C ASN A 663 -6.45 -24.87 24.98
N PRO A 664 -7.58 -25.60 25.13
CA PRO A 664 -8.63 -25.64 24.10
C PRO A 664 -9.35 -24.30 23.89
N ASN A 665 -9.14 -23.32 24.76
CA ASN A 665 -9.69 -21.97 24.65
C ASN A 665 -8.66 -21.00 24.02
N THR A 666 -8.01 -21.43 22.95
CA THR A 666 -7.03 -20.64 22.26
C THR A 666 -7.69 -19.73 21.20
N VAL A 667 -7.27 -18.49 21.21
CA VAL A 667 -7.61 -17.44 20.23
C VAL A 667 -6.31 -17.04 19.52
N VAL A 668 -6.36 -16.81 18.22
CA VAL A 668 -5.22 -16.25 17.46
C VAL A 668 -5.58 -14.86 16.98
N VAL A 669 -4.66 -13.92 17.17
CA VAL A 669 -4.70 -12.58 16.62
C VAL A 669 -3.57 -12.47 15.62
N LEU A 670 -3.93 -12.25 14.36
CA LEU A 670 -3.00 -12.09 13.25
C LEU A 670 -2.75 -10.61 12.98
N ASN A 671 -1.48 -10.24 12.86
CA ASN A 671 -1.01 -8.99 12.29
C ASN A 671 -0.24 -9.29 11.00
N THR A 672 -0.95 -9.38 9.88
CA THR A 672 -0.35 -9.77 8.59
C THR A 672 -0.57 -8.71 7.51
N GLY A 673 0.32 -8.67 6.53
CA GLY A 673 0.19 -7.77 5.38
C GLY A 673 -0.55 -8.40 4.20
N GLU A 674 -0.89 -9.68 4.32
CA GLU A 674 -1.47 -10.51 3.26
C GLU A 674 -2.10 -11.77 3.83
N ALA A 675 -2.70 -12.60 2.99
CA ALA A 675 -3.22 -13.91 3.38
C ALA A 675 -2.08 -14.88 3.74
N VAL A 676 -2.26 -15.65 4.82
CA VAL A 676 -1.32 -16.68 5.27
C VAL A 676 -2.01 -18.04 5.41
N ALA A 677 -1.24 -19.13 5.30
CA ALA A 677 -1.72 -20.46 5.64
C ALA A 677 -2.05 -20.54 7.14
N MET A 678 -3.09 -21.31 7.46
CA MET A 678 -3.54 -21.51 8.84
C MET A 678 -3.71 -23.02 9.10
N PRO A 679 -2.63 -23.81 9.19
CA PRO A 679 -2.73 -25.26 9.39
C PRO A 679 -3.46 -25.60 10.71
N TRP A 680 -3.31 -24.76 11.72
CA TRP A 680 -3.89 -24.85 13.06
C TRP A 680 -5.35 -24.34 13.17
N LEU A 681 -5.99 -23.88 12.09
CA LEU A 681 -7.32 -23.24 12.13
C LEU A 681 -8.39 -24.15 12.76
N GLY A 682 -8.27 -25.45 12.58
CA GLY A 682 -9.18 -26.44 13.18
C GLY A 682 -9.05 -26.57 14.71
N GLU A 683 -7.91 -26.17 15.28
CA GLU A 683 -7.55 -26.40 16.68
C GLU A 683 -7.84 -25.20 17.59
N VAL A 684 -8.06 -24.02 17.03
CA VAL A 684 -8.30 -22.77 17.76
C VAL A 684 -9.78 -22.37 17.72
N ARG A 685 -10.27 -21.67 18.72
CA ARG A 685 -11.67 -21.29 18.84
C ARG A 685 -12.04 -19.98 18.19
N ALA A 686 -11.09 -19.07 18.02
CA ALA A 686 -11.33 -17.82 17.31
C ALA A 686 -10.05 -17.33 16.62
N VAL A 687 -10.24 -16.58 15.52
CA VAL A 687 -9.17 -15.94 14.76
C VAL A 687 -9.63 -14.54 14.39
N LEU A 688 -8.82 -13.54 14.74
CA LEU A 688 -8.94 -12.15 14.35
C LEU A 688 -7.79 -11.81 13.40
N GLU A 689 -8.08 -11.26 12.21
CA GLU A 689 -7.10 -10.63 11.34
C GLU A 689 -7.16 -9.13 11.55
N MET A 690 -6.11 -8.55 12.09
CA MET A 690 -6.00 -7.13 12.40
C MET A 690 -5.19 -6.37 11.36
N TRP A 691 -4.55 -7.05 10.43
CA TRP A 691 -3.61 -6.46 9.49
C TRP A 691 -2.49 -5.72 10.23
N TYR A 692 -1.92 -4.67 9.63
CA TYR A 692 -1.04 -3.74 10.34
C TYR A 692 -1.88 -2.56 10.82
N THR A 693 -1.90 -2.33 12.10
CA THR A 693 -2.93 -1.55 12.81
C THR A 693 -2.58 -0.07 13.04
N GLY A 694 -1.36 0.36 12.70
CA GLY A 694 -0.88 1.69 13.07
C GLY A 694 -0.63 1.83 14.61
N ASP A 695 -0.47 3.06 15.07
CA ASP A 695 -0.04 3.40 16.43
C ASP A 695 -0.96 2.87 17.55
N GLU A 696 -2.23 2.60 17.26
CA GLU A 696 -3.23 2.26 18.27
C GLU A 696 -3.56 0.75 18.36
N GLY A 697 -2.71 -0.10 17.79
CA GLY A 697 -2.96 -1.53 17.65
C GLY A 697 -3.25 -2.26 18.96
N GLY A 698 -2.53 -1.97 20.03
CA GLY A 698 -2.77 -2.59 21.32
C GLY A 698 -4.13 -2.24 21.93
N TRP A 699 -4.55 -0.98 21.84
CA TRP A 699 -5.87 -0.54 22.26
C TRP A 699 -6.98 -1.16 21.40
N THR A 700 -6.76 -1.24 20.10
CA THR A 700 -7.66 -1.92 19.16
C THR A 700 -7.86 -3.37 19.54
N ALA A 701 -6.77 -4.13 19.72
CA ALA A 701 -6.84 -5.54 20.13
C ALA A 701 -7.59 -5.70 21.46
N ALA A 702 -7.26 -4.88 22.46
CA ALA A 702 -7.90 -4.93 23.77
C ALA A 702 -9.41 -4.68 23.67
N ASN A 703 -9.84 -3.65 22.94
CA ASN A 703 -11.27 -3.32 22.78
C ASN A 703 -12.04 -4.45 22.07
N LEU A 704 -11.46 -5.07 21.07
CA LEU A 704 -12.06 -6.20 20.34
C LEU A 704 -12.16 -7.44 21.25
N LEU A 705 -11.06 -7.81 21.93
CA LEU A 705 -11.02 -9.01 22.77
C LEU A 705 -12.06 -8.98 23.90
N ILE A 706 -12.33 -7.80 24.51
CA ILE A 706 -13.32 -7.67 25.59
C ILE A 706 -14.70 -7.22 25.08
N GLY A 707 -14.87 -7.06 23.77
CA GLY A 707 -16.13 -6.67 23.15
C GLY A 707 -16.58 -5.23 23.42
N LYS A 708 -15.66 -4.34 23.76
CA LYS A 708 -15.92 -2.89 23.79
C LYS A 708 -16.10 -2.35 22.37
N ALA A 709 -15.35 -2.90 21.41
CA ALA A 709 -15.62 -2.79 19.98
C ALA A 709 -16.18 -4.12 19.44
N ASN A 710 -17.03 -4.05 18.42
CA ASN A 710 -17.57 -5.22 17.72
C ASN A 710 -16.91 -5.33 16.35
N PRO A 711 -16.18 -6.42 16.03
CA PRO A 711 -15.55 -6.56 14.74
C PRO A 711 -16.61 -6.57 13.64
N ALA A 712 -16.31 -5.90 12.55
CA ALA A 712 -17.20 -5.82 11.39
C ALA A 712 -16.42 -5.56 10.09
N GLY A 713 -15.10 -5.76 10.12
CA GLY A 713 -14.24 -5.77 8.93
C GLY A 713 -14.62 -6.90 7.97
N ARG A 714 -14.36 -6.71 6.69
CA ARG A 714 -14.58 -7.69 5.64
C ARG A 714 -13.29 -7.86 4.83
N LEU A 715 -12.98 -9.07 4.43
CA LEU A 715 -11.79 -9.34 3.63
C LEU A 715 -11.84 -8.59 2.29
N PRO A 716 -10.86 -7.73 1.99
CA PRO A 716 -10.76 -7.04 0.70
C PRO A 716 -10.07 -7.90 -0.35
N ILE A 717 -9.65 -9.11 0.04
CA ILE A 717 -9.01 -10.13 -0.79
C ILE A 717 -9.63 -11.49 -0.50
N THR A 718 -9.62 -12.37 -1.49
CA THR A 718 -9.91 -13.79 -1.30
C THR A 718 -8.77 -14.43 -0.55
N TRP A 719 -9.06 -15.17 0.51
CA TRP A 719 -8.07 -15.91 1.27
C TRP A 719 -7.96 -17.35 0.75
N PRO A 720 -6.88 -17.71 0.04
CA PRO A 720 -6.75 -19.05 -0.54
C PRO A 720 -6.53 -20.12 0.54
N ARG A 721 -6.82 -21.36 0.24
CA ARG A 721 -6.44 -22.50 1.08
C ARG A 721 -4.98 -22.86 0.91
N ARG A 722 -4.47 -22.73 -0.30
CA ARG A 722 -3.10 -23.01 -0.71
C ARG A 722 -2.63 -21.86 -1.61
N LEU A 723 -1.36 -21.62 -1.61
CA LEU A 723 -0.75 -20.57 -2.43
C LEU A 723 -1.05 -20.80 -3.93
N GLU A 724 -1.02 -22.05 -4.36
CA GLU A 724 -1.24 -22.47 -5.76
C GLU A 724 -2.67 -22.27 -6.25
N ASP A 725 -3.61 -21.96 -5.36
CA ASP A 725 -5.00 -21.63 -5.73
C ASP A 725 -5.12 -20.21 -6.32
N GLY A 726 -4.09 -19.38 -6.17
CA GLY A 726 -4.05 -17.99 -6.67
C GLY A 726 -3.76 -17.89 -8.17
N VAL A 727 -4.28 -16.86 -8.82
CA VAL A 727 -4.16 -16.66 -10.27
C VAL A 727 -2.71 -16.52 -10.76
N ALA A 728 -1.88 -15.80 -10.00
CA ALA A 728 -0.46 -15.59 -10.34
C ALA A 728 0.47 -16.68 -9.78
N THR A 729 -0.05 -17.56 -8.96
CA THR A 729 0.69 -18.65 -8.31
C THR A 729 0.26 -20.04 -8.74
N ASP A 730 -0.67 -20.12 -9.70
CA ASP A 730 -1.11 -21.37 -10.33
C ASP A 730 0.06 -22.03 -11.08
N PRO A 731 0.52 -23.23 -10.69
CA PRO A 731 1.63 -23.90 -11.33
C PRO A 731 1.36 -24.33 -12.79
N ALA A 732 0.10 -24.40 -13.20
CA ALA A 732 -0.27 -24.66 -14.60
C ALA A 732 -0.04 -23.43 -15.50
N HIS A 733 0.09 -22.25 -14.90
CA HIS A 733 0.20 -20.96 -15.56
C HIS A 733 1.35 -20.11 -15.00
N ALA A 734 2.56 -20.69 -14.95
CA ALA A 734 3.75 -20.03 -14.41
C ALA A 734 4.12 -18.72 -15.14
N GLU A 735 3.63 -18.53 -16.37
CA GLU A 735 3.80 -17.28 -17.13
C GLU A 735 3.05 -16.10 -16.52
N ARG A 736 2.08 -16.35 -15.64
CA ARG A 736 1.30 -15.30 -14.97
C ARG A 736 2.02 -14.65 -13.80
N ALA A 737 3.01 -15.33 -13.22
CA ALA A 737 3.76 -14.81 -12.08
C ALA A 737 4.58 -13.57 -12.45
N SER A 738 4.53 -12.54 -11.62
CA SER A 738 5.34 -11.31 -11.79
C SER A 738 6.84 -11.58 -11.62
N SER A 739 7.20 -12.61 -10.88
CA SER A 739 8.58 -13.05 -10.61
C SER A 739 9.10 -14.10 -11.59
N ASN A 740 8.45 -14.34 -12.72
CA ASN A 740 8.92 -15.35 -13.67
C ASN A 740 10.27 -15.00 -14.32
N THR A 741 10.96 -16.00 -14.87
CA THR A 741 12.31 -15.84 -15.41
C THR A 741 12.40 -15.00 -16.68
N GLU A 742 11.27 -14.74 -17.33
CA GLU A 742 11.20 -13.92 -18.56
C GLU A 742 11.04 -12.42 -18.27
N GLY A 743 10.71 -12.03 -17.02
CA GLY A 743 10.36 -10.66 -16.65
C GLY A 743 9.04 -10.19 -17.27
N LYS A 744 8.18 -11.11 -17.77
CA LYS A 744 6.93 -10.82 -18.47
C LYS A 744 5.79 -11.52 -17.77
N ALA A 745 4.99 -10.80 -17.00
CA ALA A 745 3.78 -11.33 -16.43
C ALA A 745 2.65 -11.34 -17.48
N HIS A 746 2.19 -12.52 -17.86
CA HIS A 746 1.08 -12.68 -18.79
C HIS A 746 -0.24 -12.66 -18.02
N TYR A 747 -1.08 -11.65 -18.23
CA TYR A 747 -2.40 -11.54 -17.60
C TYR A 747 -3.43 -12.33 -18.44
N SER A 748 -3.09 -13.61 -18.71
CA SER A 748 -3.88 -14.50 -19.57
C SER A 748 -5.24 -14.89 -18.95
N GLU A 749 -5.42 -14.65 -17.66
CA GLU A 749 -6.70 -14.78 -16.96
C GLU A 749 -7.72 -13.71 -17.37
N GLY A 750 -7.27 -12.61 -18.00
CA GLY A 750 -8.14 -11.51 -18.41
C GLY A 750 -8.76 -10.79 -17.19
N ILE A 751 -10.09 -10.70 -17.14
CA ILE A 751 -10.80 -10.02 -16.05
C ILE A 751 -10.93 -10.88 -14.78
N HIS A 752 -10.51 -12.14 -14.82
CA HIS A 752 -10.68 -13.09 -13.72
C HIS A 752 -9.55 -12.95 -12.69
N VAL A 753 -9.61 -11.91 -11.84
CA VAL A 753 -8.67 -11.65 -10.74
C VAL A 753 -9.40 -11.78 -9.41
N GLY A 754 -8.70 -12.24 -8.37
CA GLY A 754 -9.24 -12.41 -7.03
C GLY A 754 -10.43 -13.37 -7.01
N TYR A 755 -11.52 -13.03 -6.30
CA TYR A 755 -12.71 -13.90 -6.22
C TYR A 755 -13.33 -14.25 -7.58
N ARG A 756 -13.12 -13.42 -8.62
CA ARG A 756 -13.57 -13.71 -9.99
C ARG A 756 -12.84 -14.93 -10.56
N TRP A 757 -11.56 -15.09 -10.23
CA TRP A 757 -10.75 -16.27 -10.56
C TRP A 757 -11.26 -17.51 -9.83
N PHE A 758 -11.43 -17.42 -8.50
CA PHE A 758 -11.96 -18.53 -7.70
C PHE A 758 -13.37 -18.98 -8.14
N ASP A 759 -14.22 -18.05 -8.59
CA ASP A 759 -15.52 -18.36 -9.16
C ASP A 759 -15.42 -19.00 -10.55
N HIS A 760 -14.50 -18.51 -11.39
CA HIS A 760 -14.30 -19.04 -12.76
C HIS A 760 -13.78 -20.46 -12.73
N GLU A 761 -12.73 -20.72 -11.97
CA GLU A 761 -12.12 -22.05 -11.81
C GLU A 761 -12.87 -22.97 -10.84
N LYS A 762 -13.91 -22.47 -10.17
CA LYS A 762 -14.69 -23.20 -9.16
C LYS A 762 -13.83 -23.68 -7.99
N ILE A 763 -12.83 -22.90 -7.62
CA ILE A 763 -11.97 -23.15 -6.46
C ILE A 763 -12.69 -22.65 -5.20
N GLU A 764 -12.70 -23.50 -4.15
CA GLU A 764 -13.26 -23.10 -2.85
C GLU A 764 -12.17 -22.44 -1.99
N PRO A 765 -12.26 -21.14 -1.70
CA PRO A 765 -11.26 -20.44 -0.87
C PRO A 765 -11.35 -20.87 0.59
N LEU A 766 -10.34 -20.54 1.40
CA LEU A 766 -10.43 -20.67 2.85
C LEU A 766 -11.46 -19.69 3.42
N PHE A 767 -11.37 -18.42 2.97
CA PHE A 767 -12.38 -17.39 3.22
C PHE A 767 -12.63 -16.59 1.93
N PRO A 768 -13.89 -16.36 1.54
CA PRO A 768 -14.17 -15.63 0.30
C PRO A 768 -13.98 -14.11 0.49
N PHE A 769 -13.79 -13.39 -0.62
CA PHE A 769 -13.85 -11.94 -0.66
C PHE A 769 -15.13 -11.41 0.01
N GLY A 770 -14.99 -10.35 0.79
CA GLY A 770 -16.10 -9.75 1.54
C GLY A 770 -16.47 -10.47 2.82
N PHE A 771 -15.84 -11.61 3.15
CA PHE A 771 -16.13 -12.40 4.35
C PHE A 771 -15.65 -11.67 5.61
N GLY A 772 -16.41 -11.83 6.68
CA GLY A 772 -16.06 -11.45 8.04
C GLY A 772 -17.25 -11.67 8.98
N LEU A 773 -16.95 -12.10 10.20
CA LEU A 773 -17.94 -12.33 11.25
C LEU A 773 -18.11 -11.10 12.14
N SER A 774 -19.13 -11.13 12.98
CA SER A 774 -19.40 -10.12 14.01
C SER A 774 -19.82 -10.80 15.31
N TYR A 775 -19.78 -10.10 16.43
CA TYR A 775 -20.35 -10.57 17.69
C TYR A 775 -21.89 -10.53 17.69
N THR A 776 -22.50 -10.25 16.54
CA THR A 776 -23.94 -10.37 16.30
C THR A 776 -24.16 -11.02 14.93
N THR A 777 -25.40 -11.30 14.58
CA THR A 777 -25.76 -11.92 13.29
C THR A 777 -26.80 -11.09 12.56
N PHE A 778 -26.77 -11.14 11.23
CA PHE A 778 -27.69 -10.36 10.41
C PHE A 778 -28.48 -11.28 9.48
N SER A 779 -29.69 -10.81 9.10
CA SER A 779 -30.51 -11.49 8.08
C SER A 779 -30.99 -10.49 7.04
N TYR A 780 -31.03 -10.95 5.80
CA TYR A 780 -31.39 -10.15 4.63
C TYR A 780 -32.79 -10.52 4.12
N SER A 781 -33.55 -9.55 3.60
CA SER A 781 -34.89 -9.77 3.09
C SER A 781 -35.37 -8.66 2.15
N ARG A 782 -36.42 -8.95 1.36
CA ARG A 782 -37.19 -7.96 0.57
C ARG A 782 -36.34 -7.20 -0.46
N LEU A 783 -35.62 -7.93 -1.32
CA LEU A 783 -34.88 -7.33 -2.43
C LEU A 783 -35.83 -6.78 -3.49
N SER A 784 -35.57 -5.56 -3.94
CA SER A 784 -36.14 -4.97 -5.16
C SER A 784 -35.05 -4.21 -5.91
N VAL A 785 -35.11 -4.27 -7.24
CA VAL A 785 -34.14 -3.62 -8.13
C VAL A 785 -34.91 -2.74 -9.11
N HIS A 786 -34.57 -1.48 -9.21
CA HIS A 786 -35.20 -0.51 -10.09
C HIS A 786 -34.14 0.24 -10.90
N SER A 787 -34.47 0.64 -12.12
CA SER A 787 -33.62 1.52 -12.91
C SER A 787 -33.58 2.91 -12.27
N ALA A 788 -32.37 3.43 -12.10
CA ALA A 788 -32.14 4.79 -11.61
C ALA A 788 -32.21 5.82 -12.76
N LEU A 789 -32.40 7.11 -12.40
CA LEU A 789 -32.58 8.20 -13.39
C LEU A 789 -31.33 8.43 -14.26
N ASP A 790 -30.16 8.14 -13.73
CA ASP A 790 -28.86 8.25 -14.44
C ASP A 790 -28.59 7.07 -15.37
N GLY A 791 -29.49 6.09 -15.40
CA GLY A 791 -29.32 4.84 -16.13
C GLY A 791 -28.61 3.73 -15.35
N GLY A 792 -28.32 3.92 -14.08
CA GLY A 792 -27.85 2.90 -13.15
C GLY A 792 -28.99 2.05 -12.57
N LEU A 793 -28.74 1.39 -11.42
CA LEU A 793 -29.74 0.61 -10.68
C LEU A 793 -29.76 1.05 -9.22
N ASP A 794 -30.99 1.15 -8.67
CA ASP A 794 -31.23 1.27 -7.23
C ASP A 794 -31.64 -0.10 -6.68
N VAL A 795 -30.80 -0.64 -5.80
CA VAL A 795 -30.94 -1.97 -5.19
C VAL A 795 -31.39 -1.78 -3.75
N THR A 796 -32.67 -2.02 -3.48
CA THR A 796 -33.26 -1.81 -2.15
C THR A 796 -33.58 -3.14 -1.48
N PHE A 797 -33.21 -3.27 -0.20
CA PHE A 797 -33.46 -4.47 0.60
C PHE A 797 -33.52 -4.11 2.09
N ARG A 798 -33.77 -5.12 2.94
CA ARG A 798 -33.78 -4.95 4.40
C ARG A 798 -32.75 -5.85 5.06
N VAL A 799 -32.05 -5.30 6.04
CA VAL A 799 -31.12 -6.04 6.92
C VAL A 799 -31.61 -5.93 8.36
N ARG A 800 -31.70 -7.06 9.06
CA ARG A 800 -32.07 -7.15 10.46
C ARG A 800 -30.93 -7.69 11.29
N ASN A 801 -30.62 -7.01 12.37
CA ASN A 801 -29.73 -7.53 13.41
C ASN A 801 -30.52 -8.54 14.28
N MET A 802 -30.11 -9.80 14.26
CA MET A 802 -30.78 -10.90 14.95
C MET A 802 -30.29 -11.11 16.38
N GLY A 803 -29.17 -10.50 16.73
CA GLY A 803 -28.56 -10.68 18.06
C GLY A 803 -28.98 -9.66 19.10
N LYS A 804 -28.30 -9.73 20.25
CA LYS A 804 -28.55 -8.87 21.41
C LYS A 804 -27.61 -7.66 21.50
N ARG A 805 -26.67 -7.53 20.57
CA ARG A 805 -25.66 -6.48 20.50
C ARG A 805 -25.86 -5.68 19.22
N GLY A 806 -25.71 -4.37 19.26
CA GLY A 806 -25.62 -3.54 18.07
C GLY A 806 -24.35 -3.87 17.31
N GLY A 807 -24.39 -3.72 15.98
CA GLY A 807 -23.20 -3.97 15.14
C GLY A 807 -23.33 -3.30 13.79
N ASP A 808 -22.20 -3.19 13.12
CA ASP A 808 -22.12 -2.79 11.73
C ASP A 808 -22.23 -4.02 10.84
N GLU A 809 -22.97 -3.88 9.74
CA GLU A 809 -22.99 -4.84 8.66
C GLU A 809 -22.48 -4.17 7.37
N VAL A 810 -21.61 -4.86 6.66
CA VAL A 810 -21.17 -4.46 5.32
C VAL A 810 -22.05 -5.18 4.31
N VAL A 811 -22.95 -4.43 3.71
CA VAL A 811 -23.87 -4.93 2.69
C VAL A 811 -23.24 -4.79 1.32
N GLN A 812 -23.31 -5.86 0.52
CA GLN A 812 -22.63 -5.95 -0.77
C GLN A 812 -23.63 -6.33 -1.85
N ALA A 813 -23.63 -5.61 -2.98
CA ALA A 813 -24.42 -5.92 -4.16
C ALA A 813 -23.48 -6.32 -5.31
N TYR A 814 -23.76 -7.46 -5.91
CA TYR A 814 -23.03 -8.02 -7.04
C TYR A 814 -23.93 -8.11 -8.26
N VAL A 815 -23.35 -7.88 -9.45
CA VAL A 815 -24.05 -8.01 -10.73
C VAL A 815 -23.50 -9.22 -11.47
N GLY A 816 -24.38 -10.11 -11.88
CA GLY A 816 -24.04 -11.32 -12.63
C GLY A 816 -23.69 -11.04 -14.09
N ALA A 817 -23.17 -12.05 -14.79
CA ALA A 817 -22.98 -12.00 -16.24
C ALA A 817 -24.32 -11.78 -16.97
N PRO A 818 -24.34 -11.13 -18.15
CA PRO A 818 -25.52 -11.05 -18.98
C PRO A 818 -25.86 -12.45 -19.57
N ASP A 819 -27.15 -12.69 -19.81
CA ASP A 819 -27.64 -13.93 -20.42
C ASP A 819 -28.65 -13.60 -21.53
N PRO A 820 -28.29 -13.80 -22.83
CA PRO A 820 -27.00 -14.36 -23.30
C PRO A 820 -25.84 -13.34 -23.18
N ALA A 821 -24.63 -13.88 -22.91
CA ALA A 821 -23.42 -13.08 -22.94
C ALA A 821 -23.02 -12.76 -24.38
N PRO A 822 -22.52 -11.53 -24.67
CA PRO A 822 -21.93 -11.18 -25.96
C PRO A 822 -20.74 -12.09 -26.28
N GLU A 823 -20.63 -12.51 -27.54
CA GLU A 823 -19.55 -13.36 -28.02
C GLU A 823 -18.19 -12.65 -27.95
N GLY A 824 -17.16 -13.37 -27.50
CA GLY A 824 -15.78 -12.84 -27.43
C GLY A 824 -15.54 -11.86 -26.29
N VAL A 825 -16.49 -11.72 -25.34
CA VAL A 825 -16.37 -10.85 -24.17
C VAL A 825 -16.36 -11.69 -22.91
N GLN A 826 -15.43 -11.42 -22.01
CA GLN A 826 -15.37 -12.07 -20.71
C GLN A 826 -16.30 -11.38 -19.70
N PHE A 827 -16.98 -12.16 -18.88
CA PHE A 827 -17.77 -11.68 -17.75
C PHE A 827 -17.52 -12.55 -16.53
N ALA A 828 -17.31 -11.91 -15.39
CA ALA A 828 -17.33 -12.62 -14.12
C ALA A 828 -18.72 -13.18 -13.83
N SER A 829 -18.79 -14.34 -13.21
CA SER A 829 -20.07 -14.94 -12.74
C SER A 829 -20.84 -13.95 -11.86
N ARG A 830 -20.10 -13.19 -11.06
CA ARG A 830 -20.57 -12.11 -10.21
C ARG A 830 -19.45 -11.08 -10.05
N ALA A 831 -19.77 -9.80 -10.14
CA ALA A 831 -18.83 -8.71 -9.90
C ALA A 831 -19.43 -7.74 -8.89
N LEU A 832 -18.65 -7.33 -7.86
CA LEU A 832 -19.07 -6.29 -6.93
C LEU A 832 -19.45 -5.04 -7.73
N ALA A 833 -20.58 -4.46 -7.40
CA ALA A 833 -21.12 -3.28 -8.10
C ALA A 833 -21.41 -2.11 -7.16
N ALA A 834 -21.79 -2.42 -5.91
CA ALA A 834 -21.98 -1.41 -4.87
C ALA A 834 -21.87 -2.04 -3.49
N PHE A 835 -21.52 -1.25 -2.49
CA PHE A 835 -21.45 -1.65 -1.09
C PHE A 835 -21.72 -0.47 -0.16
N ASP A 836 -22.10 -0.77 1.07
CA ASP A 836 -22.20 0.23 2.15
C ASP A 836 -21.98 -0.44 3.50
N ARG A 837 -21.54 0.32 4.48
CA ARG A 837 -21.43 -0.09 5.86
C ARG A 837 -22.51 0.56 6.70
N VAL A 838 -23.38 -0.26 7.27
CA VAL A 838 -24.58 0.21 7.98
C VAL A 838 -24.59 -0.25 9.42
N THR A 839 -24.81 0.69 10.35
CA THR A 839 -24.95 0.38 11.78
C THR A 839 -26.41 -0.02 12.07
N ILE A 840 -26.62 -1.17 12.70
CA ILE A 840 -27.95 -1.73 13.00
C ILE A 840 -28.02 -2.07 14.51
N PRO A 841 -28.83 -1.35 15.29
CA PRO A 841 -29.04 -1.67 16.70
C PRO A 841 -29.59 -3.09 16.89
N ALA A 842 -29.35 -3.68 18.06
CA ALA A 842 -29.80 -5.03 18.40
C ALA A 842 -31.32 -5.21 18.16
N GLY A 843 -31.70 -6.30 17.50
CA GLY A 843 -33.07 -6.68 17.23
C GLY A 843 -33.82 -5.80 16.21
N THR A 844 -33.19 -4.74 15.66
CA THR A 844 -33.83 -3.82 14.73
C THR A 844 -33.61 -4.20 13.26
N THR A 845 -34.42 -3.61 12.38
CA THR A 845 -34.32 -3.75 10.94
C THR A 845 -34.07 -2.40 10.28
N ARG A 846 -33.13 -2.34 9.35
CA ARG A 846 -32.83 -1.16 8.52
C ARG A 846 -33.14 -1.46 7.05
N ALA A 847 -33.79 -0.52 6.37
CA ALA A 847 -33.87 -0.53 4.92
C ALA A 847 -32.58 0.12 4.36
N VAL A 848 -32.02 -0.49 3.34
CA VAL A 848 -30.82 -0.03 2.66
C VAL A 848 -31.11 0.07 1.17
N THR A 849 -30.63 1.10 0.53
CA THR A 849 -30.60 1.24 -0.92
C THR A 849 -29.15 1.48 -1.36
N LEU A 850 -28.64 0.57 -2.20
CA LEU A 850 -27.35 0.71 -2.86
C LEU A 850 -27.58 1.19 -4.29
N HIS A 851 -26.85 2.22 -4.68
CA HIS A 851 -26.87 2.70 -6.06
C HIS A 851 -25.72 2.05 -6.84
N VAL A 852 -26.05 1.38 -7.94
CA VAL A 852 -25.08 0.85 -8.91
C VAL A 852 -25.00 1.82 -10.08
N PRO A 853 -23.92 2.56 -10.23
CA PRO A 853 -23.80 3.55 -11.31
C PRO A 853 -23.72 2.86 -12.69
N PRO A 854 -24.17 3.53 -13.77
CA PRO A 854 -24.28 2.92 -15.10
C PRO A 854 -22.93 2.39 -15.63
N GLN A 855 -21.81 3.00 -15.23
CA GLN A 855 -20.46 2.57 -15.62
C GLN A 855 -20.14 1.14 -15.16
N ARG A 856 -20.74 0.66 -14.05
CA ARG A 856 -20.55 -0.71 -13.54
C ARG A 856 -21.39 -1.75 -14.31
N LEU A 857 -22.24 -1.31 -15.25
CA LEU A 857 -23.07 -2.15 -16.10
C LEU A 857 -22.50 -2.27 -17.52
N ARG A 858 -21.40 -1.63 -17.81
CA ARG A 858 -20.74 -1.62 -19.14
C ARG A 858 -19.63 -2.66 -19.22
N TYR A 859 -19.25 -2.99 -20.43
CA TYR A 859 -18.07 -3.80 -20.76
C TYR A 859 -17.29 -3.18 -21.91
N TRP A 860 -16.01 -3.52 -22.00
CA TRP A 860 -15.18 -3.14 -23.13
C TRP A 860 -15.15 -4.28 -24.15
N SER A 861 -15.48 -3.97 -25.40
CA SER A 861 -15.43 -4.92 -26.51
C SER A 861 -14.08 -4.84 -27.22
N LEU A 862 -13.39 -5.98 -27.32
CA LEU A 862 -12.15 -6.09 -28.07
C LEU A 862 -12.41 -6.04 -29.59
N ALA A 863 -13.61 -6.38 -30.05
CA ALA A 863 -13.97 -6.47 -31.44
C ALA A 863 -14.03 -5.11 -32.15
N ASP A 864 -14.51 -4.09 -31.45
CA ASP A 864 -14.67 -2.73 -31.98
C ASP A 864 -13.97 -1.65 -31.13
N SER A 865 -13.25 -2.05 -30.08
CA SER A 865 -12.48 -1.17 -29.20
C SER A 865 -13.33 -0.04 -28.63
N THR A 866 -14.52 -0.38 -28.08
CA THR A 866 -15.41 0.62 -27.46
C THR A 866 -16.19 0.04 -26.27
N TRP A 867 -16.76 0.95 -25.48
CA TRP A 867 -17.61 0.61 -24.33
C TRP A 867 -19.04 0.33 -24.75
N HIS A 868 -19.61 -0.77 -24.30
CA HIS A 868 -21.00 -1.16 -24.50
C HIS A 868 -21.76 -1.31 -23.20
N ASP A 869 -23.05 -1.06 -23.23
CA ASP A 869 -23.96 -1.37 -22.14
C ASP A 869 -24.34 -2.86 -22.16
N ALA A 870 -24.28 -3.51 -20.99
CA ALA A 870 -24.70 -4.91 -20.82
C ALA A 870 -25.70 -5.02 -19.66
N ARG A 871 -26.94 -4.61 -19.91
CA ARG A 871 -28.00 -4.60 -18.88
C ARG A 871 -28.91 -5.80 -18.98
N ALA A 872 -29.24 -6.23 -20.19
CA ALA A 872 -30.23 -7.26 -20.44
C ALA A 872 -29.80 -8.62 -19.87
N GLY A 873 -30.75 -9.32 -19.25
CA GLY A 873 -30.58 -10.68 -18.78
C GLY A 873 -29.69 -10.86 -17.55
N ARG A 874 -29.27 -9.76 -16.86
CA ARG A 874 -28.43 -9.85 -15.67
C ARG A 874 -29.23 -10.00 -14.38
N SER A 875 -28.56 -10.53 -13.35
CA SER A 875 -29.12 -10.64 -12.00
C SER A 875 -28.29 -9.80 -11.03
N VAL A 876 -28.97 -9.26 -10.03
CA VAL A 876 -28.34 -8.65 -8.86
C VAL A 876 -28.39 -9.65 -7.71
N TYR A 877 -27.30 -9.81 -7.01
CA TYR A 877 -27.17 -10.62 -5.80
C TYR A 877 -26.79 -9.70 -4.63
N VAL A 878 -27.37 -9.96 -3.45
CA VAL A 878 -27.11 -9.14 -2.26
C VAL A 878 -26.83 -10.00 -1.06
N GLY A 879 -25.78 -9.68 -0.31
CA GLY A 879 -25.42 -10.38 0.91
C GLY A 879 -24.21 -9.81 1.62
N GLY A 880 -23.56 -10.64 2.43
CA GLY A 880 -22.43 -10.28 3.30
C GLY A 880 -21.04 -10.59 2.73
N SER A 881 -20.95 -11.35 1.64
CA SER A 881 -19.70 -11.69 0.95
C SER A 881 -19.95 -12.17 -0.47
N SER A 882 -18.91 -12.42 -1.26
CA SER A 882 -19.03 -12.96 -2.63
C SER A 882 -19.65 -14.36 -2.67
N ARG A 883 -19.71 -15.10 -1.55
CA ARG A 883 -20.29 -16.44 -1.44
C ARG A 883 -21.52 -16.50 -0.56
N ASP A 884 -21.76 -15.54 0.33
CA ASP A 884 -22.98 -15.44 1.15
C ASP A 884 -23.90 -14.38 0.56
N LEU A 885 -24.74 -14.79 -0.40
CA LEU A 885 -25.65 -13.96 -1.18
C LEU A 885 -27.08 -14.49 -1.10
N PRO A 886 -27.75 -14.33 0.06
CA PRO A 886 -29.07 -14.89 0.32
C PRO A 886 -30.20 -14.28 -0.53
N LEU A 887 -29.97 -13.12 -1.15
CA LEU A 887 -30.97 -12.47 -2.00
C LEU A 887 -30.49 -12.37 -3.44
N SER A 888 -31.38 -12.64 -4.38
CA SER A 888 -31.14 -12.43 -5.80
C SER A 888 -32.39 -11.96 -6.52
N ALA A 889 -32.24 -11.11 -7.52
CA ALA A 889 -33.30 -10.68 -8.42
C ALA A 889 -32.76 -10.45 -9.82
N ARG A 890 -33.49 -10.93 -10.83
CA ARG A 890 -33.21 -10.58 -12.22
C ARG A 890 -33.85 -9.22 -12.50
N PHE A 891 -33.11 -8.30 -13.06
CA PHE A 891 -33.68 -7.05 -13.50
C PHE A 891 -34.01 -7.11 -14.99
N ALA A 892 -35.23 -6.68 -15.30
CA ALA A 892 -35.66 -6.47 -16.65
C ALA A 892 -35.49 -5.00 -17.02
N HIS A 893 -35.27 -4.73 -18.28
CA HIS A 893 -35.24 -3.37 -18.84
C HIS A 893 -36.59 -2.69 -18.70
#